data_a53312e8796715dec125241130dd6162
#
_entry.id   a53312e8796715dec125241130dd6162
#
_cell.length_a   1.000
_cell.length_b   1.000
_cell.length_c   1.000
_cell.angle_alpha   90.00
_cell.angle_beta   90.00
_cell.angle_gamma   90.00
#
_symmetry.space_group_name_H-M   'P 1'
#
loop_
_entity.id
_entity.type
_entity.pdbx_description
1 polymer ?
#
loop_
_entity_poly.entity_id
_entity_poly.type
_entity_poly.pdbx_seq_one_letter_code
_entity_poly.pdbx_strand_id
1 'polypeptide(L)'
;VLPWFAAAAVAVLVAVGAARPVDAVALLPDLWLIPVGTTVGAGIVWGMQSYLSPVLTGVREALAADTVRLACVLVVASVQGIVFLALVPPWQHYDEPAHFEYAWLLAFHPSWPTIGTVNPAIAWIGGEGRALSHFPTYHLLVSLPLRLTSGWTVIEQLYVARSVSLVMFVVTVAILGGIARTLFHEGHHMRWLMPLTAALIPPFADIMTAVNNDVGAILGFSLFLWGVVRIITLGWSARRAAWVAGAALIAAAMKNVAVAAIFIAPLVLVIAVGLHRRWRWKRLIAALVGAGAVLLGSVLAWGDPAGWYRYGTVSVDGAARAAVSATPHGRQVFRLTSSVSVYDEFSGLATPVTSAALPLLAGNPVTVGAWVWTSRPVTIAGPGVLYNDGTRPVAMMTPVVDADTTPRFVAWTFEAPEALSSLQVFIPAPPPDADPPVTLFIDGVVAVQGSFFANPPPILNRSATGGFWEGRPFVNLVRNGSAEQAWPYVRPGVDRAVWPIVRRSPSRVVTSMFDIGRTGPIVAFDVAPDLVFRALASFGWGEVMPTGQSMRLALPLVALATLAGCIRLGITCNNGSPRRIALALFLVIGALVWANAALRILPALIVQPPPFPRYGFPAIGPLALVLAAGWLAWWPARWRTIGIATLVLSLIMLNALAYATMWWYWYV
;
A
#
# COMPACT_ATOMS: atom_id res chain seq x y z
N VAL A 1 19.96 -2.60 -30.52
CA VAL A 1 18.68 -2.15 -29.88
C VAL A 1 17.58 -2.13 -30.94
N LEU A 2 17.76 -1.44 -32.10
CA LEU A 2 16.74 -1.37 -33.15
C LEU A 2 16.27 -2.76 -33.67
N PRO A 3 17.20 -3.71 -33.95
CA PRO A 3 16.79 -5.05 -34.38
C PRO A 3 16.04 -5.85 -33.28
N TRP A 4 16.34 -5.57 -32.01
CA TRP A 4 15.63 -6.18 -30.91
C TRP A 4 14.19 -5.63 -30.76
N PHE A 5 14.01 -4.32 -31.05
CA PHE A 5 12.68 -3.73 -31.14
C PHE A 5 11.88 -4.28 -32.31
N ALA A 6 12.53 -4.48 -33.48
CA ALA A 6 11.86 -5.07 -34.63
C ALA A 6 11.49 -6.54 -34.39
N ALA A 7 12.37 -7.34 -33.77
CA ALA A 7 12.07 -8.72 -33.40
C ALA A 7 10.96 -8.81 -32.32
N ALA A 8 10.96 -7.89 -31.35
CA ALA A 8 9.91 -7.80 -30.36
C ALA A 8 8.56 -7.39 -30.98
N ALA A 9 8.56 -6.42 -31.90
CA ALA A 9 7.36 -6.02 -32.64
C ALA A 9 6.80 -7.16 -33.48
N VAL A 10 7.65 -7.94 -34.14
CA VAL A 10 7.25 -9.14 -34.91
C VAL A 10 6.72 -10.23 -33.96
N ALA A 11 7.35 -10.46 -32.81
CA ALA A 11 6.87 -11.42 -31.81
C ALA A 11 5.51 -11.01 -31.24
N VAL A 12 5.29 -9.70 -30.98
CA VAL A 12 4.01 -9.14 -30.56
C VAL A 12 2.94 -9.32 -31.65
N LEU A 13 3.27 -9.02 -32.89
CA LEU A 13 2.35 -9.21 -34.03
C LEU A 13 2.00 -10.69 -34.26
N VAL A 14 2.95 -11.59 -34.07
CA VAL A 14 2.72 -13.05 -34.14
C VAL A 14 1.88 -13.53 -32.97
N ALA A 15 2.14 -13.03 -31.74
CA ALA A 15 1.35 -13.38 -30.55
C ALA A 15 -0.10 -12.85 -30.64
N VAL A 16 -0.27 -11.61 -31.13
CA VAL A 16 -1.59 -10.99 -31.33
C VAL A 16 -2.31 -11.63 -32.52
N GLY A 17 -1.59 -11.97 -33.61
CA GLY A 17 -2.19 -12.64 -34.78
C GLY A 17 -2.53 -14.12 -34.56
N ALA A 18 -1.89 -14.80 -33.62
CA ALA A 18 -2.20 -16.19 -33.23
C ALA A 18 -3.37 -16.29 -32.23
N ALA A 19 -3.73 -15.18 -31.56
CA ALA A 19 -4.88 -15.13 -30.66
C ALA A 19 -6.19 -15.15 -31.44
N ARG A 20 -6.65 -16.35 -31.79
CA ARG A 20 -8.04 -16.55 -32.24
C ARG A 20 -9.00 -16.44 -31.05
N PRO A 21 -10.23 -15.89 -31.25
CA PRO A 21 -11.12 -15.49 -30.15
C PRO A 21 -11.78 -16.66 -29.37
N VAL A 22 -11.31 -17.88 -29.48
CA VAL A 22 -12.06 -19.01 -28.95
C VAL A 22 -11.64 -19.47 -27.56
N ASP A 23 -10.44 -19.22 -27.10
CA ASP A 23 -10.05 -19.61 -25.71
C ASP A 23 -8.77 -18.87 -25.25
N ALA A 24 -8.91 -17.61 -24.85
CA ALA A 24 -7.81 -16.89 -24.20
C ALA A 24 -7.32 -17.58 -22.90
N VAL A 25 -8.16 -18.40 -22.28
CA VAL A 25 -7.83 -19.24 -21.12
C VAL A 25 -6.94 -20.43 -21.52
N ALA A 26 -7.06 -20.93 -22.73
CA ALA A 26 -6.26 -22.05 -23.25
C ALA A 26 -4.85 -21.64 -23.70
N LEU A 27 -4.60 -20.35 -23.97
CA LEU A 27 -3.27 -19.84 -24.36
C LEU A 27 -2.28 -19.71 -23.17
N LEU A 28 -2.75 -19.82 -21.94
CA LEU A 28 -1.94 -19.65 -20.75
C LEU A 28 -0.99 -20.82 -20.40
N PRO A 29 -1.25 -22.09 -20.78
CA PRO A 29 -0.26 -23.16 -20.68
C PRO A 29 0.99 -22.90 -21.53
N ASP A 30 0.87 -22.11 -22.60
CA ASP A 30 1.95 -21.86 -23.56
C ASP A 30 2.85 -20.68 -23.20
N LEU A 31 2.78 -20.15 -21.97
CA LEU A 31 3.71 -19.11 -21.48
C LEU A 31 5.20 -19.50 -21.57
N TRP A 32 5.51 -20.79 -21.63
CA TRP A 32 6.88 -21.23 -21.90
C TRP A 32 7.33 -20.96 -23.36
N LEU A 33 6.40 -20.64 -24.27
CA LEU A 33 6.73 -20.11 -25.59
C LEU A 33 7.37 -18.71 -25.55
N ILE A 34 7.15 -17.94 -24.47
CA ILE A 34 7.80 -16.64 -24.29
C ILE A 34 9.32 -16.79 -24.21
N PRO A 35 9.92 -17.61 -23.33
CA PRO A 35 11.37 -17.84 -23.34
C PRO A 35 11.85 -18.54 -24.61
N VAL A 36 11.04 -19.40 -25.23
CA VAL A 36 11.39 -20.03 -26.51
C VAL A 36 11.37 -19.01 -27.64
N GLY A 37 10.32 -18.19 -27.76
CA GLY A 37 10.22 -17.10 -28.74
C GLY A 37 11.36 -16.07 -28.59
N THR A 38 11.72 -15.75 -27.33
CA THR A 38 12.85 -14.85 -27.04
C THR A 38 14.20 -15.46 -27.44
N THR A 39 14.38 -16.76 -27.24
CA THR A 39 15.60 -17.47 -27.61
C THR A 39 15.75 -17.61 -29.12
N VAL A 40 14.64 -17.92 -29.82
CA VAL A 40 14.60 -17.99 -31.29
C VAL A 40 14.80 -16.60 -31.89
N GLY A 41 14.14 -15.57 -31.38
CA GLY A 41 14.35 -14.16 -31.80
C GLY A 41 15.79 -13.70 -31.60
N ALA A 42 16.42 -14.08 -30.48
CA ALA A 42 17.83 -13.83 -30.21
C ALA A 42 18.74 -14.55 -31.23
N GLY A 43 18.44 -15.77 -31.60
CA GLY A 43 19.16 -16.56 -32.61
C GLY A 43 19.08 -15.93 -34.01
N ILE A 44 17.88 -15.46 -34.40
CA ILE A 44 17.67 -14.77 -35.69
C ILE A 44 18.47 -13.46 -35.74
N VAL A 45 18.44 -12.67 -34.67
CA VAL A 45 19.20 -11.41 -34.58
C VAL A 45 20.69 -11.68 -34.62
N TRP A 46 21.18 -12.74 -33.98
CA TRP A 46 22.60 -13.12 -34.04
C TRP A 46 23.00 -13.55 -35.45
N GLY A 47 22.18 -14.31 -36.15
CA GLY A 47 22.42 -14.69 -37.54
C GLY A 47 22.43 -13.50 -38.51
N MET A 48 21.64 -12.45 -38.24
CA MET A 48 21.59 -11.22 -39.05
C MET A 48 22.69 -10.19 -38.68
N GLN A 49 23.45 -10.43 -37.64
CA GLN A 49 24.44 -9.47 -37.11
C GLN A 49 25.52 -9.05 -38.15
N SER A 50 25.89 -9.95 -39.02
CA SER A 50 26.89 -9.68 -40.10
C SER A 50 26.35 -8.72 -41.17
N TYR A 51 25.06 -8.76 -41.49
CA TYR A 51 24.42 -7.89 -42.48
C TYR A 51 24.12 -6.49 -41.97
N LEU A 52 23.87 -6.38 -40.65
CA LEU A 52 23.47 -5.14 -39.99
C LEU A 52 24.67 -4.38 -39.36
N SER A 53 25.87 -4.95 -39.43
CA SER A 53 27.05 -4.43 -38.72
C SER A 53 27.41 -2.97 -39.03
N PRO A 54 27.34 -2.46 -40.27
CA PRO A 54 27.70 -1.06 -40.56
C PRO A 54 26.70 -0.05 -40.00
N VAL A 55 25.40 -0.36 -40.12
CA VAL A 55 24.32 0.48 -39.55
C VAL A 55 24.36 0.43 -38.05
N LEU A 56 24.61 -0.75 -37.47
CA LEU A 56 24.67 -0.94 -36.00
C LEU A 56 25.87 -0.21 -35.39
N THR A 57 26.99 -0.04 -36.11
CA THR A 57 28.17 0.71 -35.60
C THR A 57 27.84 2.18 -35.42
N GLY A 58 27.28 2.85 -36.43
CA GLY A 58 26.90 4.26 -36.33
C GLY A 58 25.83 4.53 -35.26
N VAL A 59 24.80 3.65 -35.15
CA VAL A 59 23.81 3.71 -34.10
C VAL A 59 24.44 3.44 -32.72
N ARG A 60 25.39 2.50 -32.63
CA ARG A 60 26.08 2.19 -31.37
C ARG A 60 26.93 3.36 -30.88
N GLU A 61 27.60 4.08 -31.76
CA GLU A 61 28.38 5.27 -31.40
C GLU A 61 27.48 6.43 -30.95
N ALA A 62 26.38 6.69 -31.66
CA ALA A 62 25.39 7.68 -31.25
C ALA A 62 24.78 7.34 -29.92
N LEU A 63 24.41 6.06 -29.67
CA LEU A 63 23.88 5.58 -28.41
C LEU A 63 24.96 5.45 -27.30
N ALA A 64 26.22 5.65 -27.58
CA ALA A 64 27.29 5.64 -26.56
C ALA A 64 27.14 6.81 -25.57
N ALA A 65 26.60 7.95 -26.01
CA ALA A 65 26.38 9.11 -25.15
C ALA A 65 25.22 8.85 -24.17
N ASP A 66 25.48 9.00 -22.87
CA ASP A 66 24.45 8.82 -21.82
C ASP A 66 23.22 9.72 -21.98
N THR A 67 23.40 10.89 -22.59
CA THR A 67 22.31 11.83 -22.91
C THR A 67 21.35 11.25 -23.95
N VAL A 68 21.92 10.66 -25.02
CA VAL A 68 21.10 10.04 -26.07
C VAL A 68 20.38 8.81 -25.55
N ARG A 69 21.02 7.98 -24.71
CA ARG A 69 20.34 6.84 -24.07
C ARG A 69 19.19 7.27 -23.22
N LEU A 70 19.35 8.34 -22.42
CA LEU A 70 18.26 8.87 -21.62
C LEU A 70 17.14 9.44 -22.51
N ALA A 71 17.49 10.15 -23.58
CA ALA A 71 16.50 10.65 -24.54
C ALA A 71 15.67 9.48 -25.14
N CYS A 72 16.32 8.38 -25.54
CA CYS A 72 15.63 7.17 -25.99
C CYS A 72 14.70 6.59 -24.92
N VAL A 73 15.13 6.56 -23.65
CA VAL A 73 14.30 6.11 -22.54
C VAL A 73 13.08 7.00 -22.36
N LEU A 74 13.23 8.34 -22.48
CA LEU A 74 12.11 9.28 -22.38
C LEU A 74 11.14 9.13 -23.56
N VAL A 75 11.62 8.87 -24.76
CA VAL A 75 10.77 8.54 -25.92
C VAL A 75 9.98 7.26 -25.64
N VAL A 76 10.63 6.20 -25.13
CA VAL A 76 9.94 4.96 -24.76
C VAL A 76 8.88 5.21 -23.70
N ALA A 77 9.20 6.00 -22.65
CA ALA A 77 8.24 6.38 -21.62
C ALA A 77 7.05 7.16 -22.20
N SER A 78 7.31 8.10 -23.12
CA SER A 78 6.26 8.88 -23.78
C SER A 78 5.32 7.98 -24.61
N VAL A 79 5.90 7.10 -25.43
CA VAL A 79 5.12 6.15 -26.24
C VAL A 79 4.30 5.22 -25.35
N GLN A 80 4.93 4.65 -24.32
CA GLN A 80 4.27 3.82 -23.33
C GLN A 80 3.07 4.53 -22.69
N GLY A 81 3.31 5.75 -22.22
CA GLY A 81 2.25 6.54 -21.59
C GLY A 81 1.13 6.92 -22.56
N ILE A 82 1.44 7.27 -23.82
CA ILE A 82 0.43 7.55 -24.84
C ILE A 82 -0.44 6.31 -25.11
N VAL A 83 0.16 5.13 -25.15
CA VAL A 83 -0.58 3.87 -25.35
C VAL A 83 -1.54 3.64 -24.19
N PHE A 84 -1.11 3.76 -22.93
CA PHE A 84 -2.00 3.61 -21.77
C PHE A 84 -3.08 4.70 -21.71
N LEU A 85 -2.73 5.95 -22.00
CA LEU A 85 -3.67 7.07 -22.05
C LEU A 85 -4.80 6.81 -23.05
N ALA A 86 -4.49 6.20 -24.21
CA ALA A 86 -5.47 5.92 -25.26
C ALA A 86 -6.22 4.59 -25.05
N LEU A 87 -5.53 3.56 -24.51
CA LEU A 87 -6.07 2.21 -24.37
C LEU A 87 -7.07 2.08 -23.20
N VAL A 88 -6.82 2.81 -22.09
CA VAL A 88 -7.72 2.76 -20.93
C VAL A 88 -8.93 3.66 -21.19
N PRO A 89 -10.15 3.11 -21.21
CA PRO A 89 -11.36 3.90 -21.47
C PRO A 89 -11.53 5.02 -20.45
N PRO A 90 -12.33 6.06 -20.76
CA PRO A 90 -12.69 7.08 -19.79
C PRO A 90 -13.23 6.46 -18.48
N TRP A 91 -12.78 7.00 -17.34
CA TRP A 91 -13.24 6.64 -16.00
C TRP A 91 -12.81 5.24 -15.51
N GLN A 92 -11.96 4.52 -16.25
CA GLN A 92 -11.50 3.18 -15.88
C GLN A 92 -10.15 3.15 -15.16
N HIS A 93 -9.45 4.27 -15.02
CA HIS A 93 -8.32 4.37 -14.12
C HIS A 93 -8.75 4.47 -12.65
N TYR A 94 -7.86 4.11 -11.72
CA TYR A 94 -8.11 4.20 -10.27
C TYR A 94 -8.61 5.56 -9.83
N ASP A 95 -9.78 5.60 -9.19
CA ASP A 95 -10.40 6.80 -8.58
C ASP A 95 -10.51 8.01 -9.53
N GLU A 96 -10.37 7.80 -10.84
CA GLU A 96 -10.29 8.85 -11.85
C GLU A 96 -11.50 9.79 -11.85
N PRO A 97 -12.77 9.28 -11.73
CA PRO A 97 -13.94 10.15 -11.66
C PRO A 97 -13.85 11.21 -10.57
N ALA A 98 -13.51 10.78 -9.35
CA ALA A 98 -13.44 11.66 -8.18
C ALA A 98 -12.31 12.69 -8.29
N HIS A 99 -11.14 12.27 -8.80
CA HIS A 99 -10.00 13.16 -8.98
C HIS A 99 -10.19 14.15 -10.13
N PHE A 100 -10.81 13.71 -11.23
CA PHE A 100 -11.17 14.60 -12.32
C PHE A 100 -12.21 15.63 -11.88
N GLU A 101 -13.28 15.19 -11.19
CA GLU A 101 -14.30 16.09 -10.64
C GLU A 101 -13.66 17.19 -9.79
N TYR A 102 -12.74 16.84 -8.89
CA TYR A 102 -12.06 17.83 -8.06
C TYR A 102 -11.26 18.84 -8.89
N ALA A 103 -10.47 18.38 -9.87
CA ALA A 103 -9.73 19.28 -10.77
C ALA A 103 -10.66 20.17 -11.60
N TRP A 104 -11.78 19.61 -12.05
CA TRP A 104 -12.81 20.32 -12.80
C TRP A 104 -13.51 21.40 -11.95
N LEU A 105 -13.87 21.09 -10.71
CA LEU A 105 -14.42 22.06 -9.76
C LEU A 105 -13.45 23.21 -9.51
N LEU A 106 -12.15 22.94 -9.33
CA LEU A 106 -11.12 23.98 -9.18
C LEU A 106 -10.92 24.82 -10.45
N ALA A 107 -11.24 24.28 -11.63
CA ALA A 107 -11.14 25.00 -12.89
C ALA A 107 -12.34 25.93 -13.13
N PHE A 108 -13.55 25.47 -12.87
CA PHE A 108 -14.79 26.08 -13.39
C PHE A 108 -15.80 26.47 -12.31
N HIS A 109 -15.68 25.98 -11.06
CA HIS A 109 -16.63 26.39 -10.02
C HIS A 109 -16.32 27.83 -9.53
N PRO A 110 -17.35 28.69 -9.34
CA PRO A 110 -17.14 30.10 -9.02
C PRO A 110 -16.52 30.34 -7.62
N SER A 111 -16.65 29.39 -6.70
CA SER A 111 -16.07 29.47 -5.37
C SER A 111 -15.15 28.28 -5.10
N TRP A 112 -14.31 28.36 -4.05
CA TRP A 112 -13.47 27.25 -3.63
C TRP A 112 -14.34 26.06 -3.22
N PRO A 113 -14.18 24.87 -3.86
CA PRO A 113 -15.00 23.71 -3.53
C PRO A 113 -14.67 23.17 -2.14
N THR A 114 -15.71 22.83 -1.39
CA THR A 114 -15.62 22.23 -0.04
C THR A 114 -16.20 20.82 -0.04
N ILE A 115 -15.97 20.06 1.01
CA ILE A 115 -16.56 18.72 1.17
C ILE A 115 -18.08 18.83 1.02
N GLY A 116 -18.65 18.01 0.15
CA GLY A 116 -20.08 18.06 -0.20
C GLY A 116 -20.41 18.92 -1.42
N THR A 117 -19.44 19.69 -1.99
CA THR A 117 -19.67 20.36 -3.27
C THR A 117 -19.78 19.33 -4.38
N VAL A 118 -20.91 19.26 -5.05
CA VAL A 118 -21.18 18.41 -6.21
C VAL A 118 -21.68 19.29 -7.34
N ASN A 119 -21.16 19.09 -8.56
CA ASN A 119 -21.68 19.76 -9.73
C ASN A 119 -22.64 18.84 -10.49
N PRO A 120 -23.93 19.20 -10.61
CA PRO A 120 -24.91 18.37 -11.34
C PRO A 120 -24.53 18.10 -12.80
N ALA A 121 -23.80 19.00 -13.47
CA ALA A 121 -23.40 18.83 -14.87
C ALA A 121 -22.42 17.67 -15.10
N ILE A 122 -21.67 17.27 -14.06
CA ILE A 122 -20.69 16.17 -14.11
C ILE A 122 -20.97 15.08 -13.05
N ALA A 123 -22.10 15.16 -12.34
CA ALA A 123 -22.47 14.18 -11.32
C ALA A 123 -22.57 12.73 -11.87
N TRP A 124 -22.92 12.62 -13.17
CA TRP A 124 -23.02 11.35 -13.87
C TRP A 124 -21.70 10.57 -13.96
N ILE A 125 -20.53 11.21 -13.78
CA ILE A 125 -19.23 10.50 -13.76
C ILE A 125 -18.99 9.76 -12.45
N GLY A 126 -19.81 9.95 -11.42
CA GLY A 126 -19.74 9.21 -10.15
C GLY A 126 -18.63 9.66 -9.19
N GLY A 127 -18.14 10.89 -9.32
CA GLY A 127 -17.10 11.44 -8.41
C GLY A 127 -17.62 11.70 -7.00
N GLU A 128 -18.87 12.21 -6.90
CA GLU A 128 -19.60 12.45 -5.64
C GLU A 128 -18.83 13.30 -4.61
N GLY A 129 -17.91 14.17 -5.05
CA GLY A 129 -17.11 15.01 -4.17
C GLY A 129 -16.11 14.24 -3.27
N ARG A 130 -15.93 12.94 -3.48
CA ARG A 130 -15.08 12.08 -2.60
C ARG A 130 -13.64 12.56 -2.51
N ALA A 131 -13.07 13.09 -3.60
CA ALA A 131 -11.70 13.58 -3.62
C ALA A 131 -11.49 14.92 -2.93
N LEU A 132 -12.54 15.68 -2.59
CA LEU A 132 -12.45 16.99 -1.94
C LEU A 132 -11.83 16.94 -0.54
N SER A 133 -11.77 15.75 0.07
CA SER A 133 -11.06 15.53 1.34
C SER A 133 -9.54 15.43 1.19
N HIS A 134 -9.01 15.37 -0.03
CA HIS A 134 -7.57 15.30 -0.30
C HIS A 134 -6.95 16.70 -0.42
N PHE A 135 -5.61 16.76 -0.30
CA PHE A 135 -4.87 17.98 -0.58
C PHE A 135 -5.07 18.42 -2.03
N PRO A 136 -5.29 19.73 -2.28
CA PRO A 136 -5.65 20.23 -3.61
C PRO A 136 -4.47 20.32 -4.59
N THR A 137 -3.23 20.19 -4.14
CA THR A 137 -2.03 20.54 -4.91
C THR A 137 -1.96 19.88 -6.30
N TYR A 138 -2.18 18.58 -6.38
CA TYR A 138 -2.23 17.88 -7.67
C TYR A 138 -3.38 18.40 -8.54
N HIS A 139 -4.57 18.53 -7.98
CA HIS A 139 -5.78 18.95 -8.69
C HIS A 139 -5.68 20.39 -9.18
N LEU A 140 -5.01 21.28 -8.43
CA LEU A 140 -4.69 22.62 -8.87
C LEU A 140 -3.80 22.62 -10.13
N LEU A 141 -2.76 21.78 -10.16
CA LEU A 141 -1.91 21.66 -11.35
C LEU A 141 -2.70 21.17 -12.56
N VAL A 142 -3.60 20.21 -12.39
CA VAL A 142 -4.46 19.68 -13.46
C VAL A 142 -5.51 20.73 -13.87
N SER A 143 -6.04 21.53 -12.94
CA SER A 143 -7.06 22.54 -13.22
C SER A 143 -6.55 23.67 -14.12
N LEU A 144 -5.25 23.96 -14.13
CA LEU A 144 -4.68 25.06 -14.94
C LEU A 144 -4.95 24.89 -16.43
N PRO A 145 -4.54 23.78 -17.10
CA PRO A 145 -4.86 23.59 -18.51
C PRO A 145 -6.36 23.37 -18.76
N LEU A 146 -7.11 22.80 -17.81
CA LEU A 146 -8.56 22.64 -17.95
C LEU A 146 -9.29 23.97 -18.14
N ARG A 147 -8.83 25.04 -17.51
CA ARG A 147 -9.41 26.39 -17.69
C ARG A 147 -9.42 26.88 -19.15
N LEU A 148 -8.50 26.34 -19.96
CA LEU A 148 -8.42 26.69 -21.40
C LEU A 148 -9.42 25.89 -22.26
N THR A 149 -10.16 24.97 -21.66
CA THR A 149 -11.05 24.03 -22.37
C THR A 149 -12.53 24.23 -22.03
N SER A 150 -12.94 25.46 -21.66
CA SER A 150 -14.29 25.78 -21.17
C SER A 150 -15.42 25.47 -22.17
N GLY A 151 -15.16 25.31 -23.43
CA GLY A 151 -16.16 24.94 -24.43
C GLY A 151 -16.06 23.49 -24.93
N TRP A 152 -15.17 22.71 -24.34
CA TRP A 152 -14.92 21.35 -24.80
C TRP A 152 -15.82 20.36 -24.08
N THR A 153 -15.99 19.17 -24.68
CA THR A 153 -16.71 18.07 -24.02
C THR A 153 -15.94 17.55 -22.79
N VAL A 154 -16.65 16.98 -21.83
CA VAL A 154 -16.06 16.41 -20.61
C VAL A 154 -15.00 15.33 -20.92
N ILE A 155 -15.22 14.56 -21.99
CA ILE A 155 -14.26 13.54 -22.43
C ILE A 155 -12.97 14.20 -22.98
N GLU A 156 -13.05 15.22 -23.79
CA GLU A 156 -11.88 15.97 -24.26
C GLU A 156 -11.12 16.60 -23.09
N GLN A 157 -11.84 17.18 -22.13
CA GLN A 157 -11.27 17.71 -20.90
C GLN A 157 -10.56 16.64 -20.07
N LEU A 158 -11.10 15.41 -19.99
CA LEU A 158 -10.44 14.27 -19.36
C LEU A 158 -9.09 13.97 -20.01
N TYR A 159 -9.02 13.93 -21.35
CA TYR A 159 -7.76 13.66 -22.05
C TYR A 159 -6.74 14.80 -21.87
N VAL A 160 -7.17 16.06 -21.74
CA VAL A 160 -6.29 17.17 -21.34
C VAL A 160 -5.75 16.93 -19.93
N ALA A 161 -6.58 16.53 -18.98
CA ALA A 161 -6.16 16.21 -17.62
C ALA A 161 -5.19 15.02 -17.57
N ARG A 162 -5.46 13.94 -18.32
CA ARG A 162 -4.55 12.79 -18.49
C ARG A 162 -3.19 13.20 -19.08
N SER A 163 -3.17 14.16 -20.00
CA SER A 163 -1.94 14.66 -20.62
C SER A 163 -1.01 15.35 -19.60
N VAL A 164 -1.57 16.02 -18.57
CA VAL A 164 -0.77 16.56 -17.46
C VAL A 164 -0.09 15.42 -16.69
N SER A 165 -0.82 14.34 -16.41
CA SER A 165 -0.28 13.15 -15.77
C SER A 165 0.81 12.49 -16.62
N LEU A 166 0.62 12.40 -17.93
CA LEU A 166 1.64 11.91 -18.88
C LEU A 166 2.93 12.73 -18.81
N VAL A 167 2.83 14.06 -18.77
CA VAL A 167 4.02 14.93 -18.60
C VAL A 167 4.70 14.62 -17.27
N MET A 168 3.96 14.48 -16.17
CA MET A 168 4.51 14.11 -14.86
C MET A 168 5.18 12.72 -14.90
N PHE A 169 4.65 11.77 -15.67
CA PHE A 169 5.26 10.45 -15.90
C PHE A 169 6.64 10.58 -16.53
N VAL A 170 6.74 11.29 -17.66
CA VAL A 170 8.01 11.48 -18.38
C VAL A 170 9.04 12.21 -17.51
N VAL A 171 8.61 13.24 -16.77
CA VAL A 171 9.46 13.96 -15.81
C VAL A 171 9.93 13.03 -14.68
N THR A 172 9.08 12.16 -14.17
CA THR A 172 9.46 11.15 -13.17
C THR A 172 10.55 10.24 -13.69
N VAL A 173 10.41 9.71 -14.91
CA VAL A 173 11.43 8.87 -15.56
C VAL A 173 12.75 9.63 -15.77
N ALA A 174 12.68 10.93 -16.12
CA ALA A 174 13.88 11.78 -16.23
C ALA A 174 14.58 11.95 -14.87
N ILE A 175 13.84 12.14 -13.79
CA ILE A 175 14.37 12.24 -12.42
C ILE A 175 15.05 10.92 -12.02
N LEU A 176 14.45 9.77 -12.35
CA LEU A 176 15.07 8.46 -12.13
C LEU A 176 16.40 8.33 -12.89
N GLY A 177 16.48 8.86 -14.12
CA GLY A 177 17.73 8.99 -14.87
C GLY A 177 18.76 9.86 -14.13
N GLY A 178 18.35 10.96 -13.52
CA GLY A 178 19.17 11.83 -12.67
C GLY A 178 19.69 11.12 -11.42
N ILE A 179 18.84 10.33 -10.75
CA ILE A 179 19.22 9.47 -9.61
C ILE A 179 20.27 8.44 -10.05
N ALA A 180 20.01 7.73 -11.14
CA ALA A 180 20.91 6.70 -11.66
C ALA A 180 22.28 7.28 -12.03
N ARG A 181 22.32 8.45 -12.68
CA ARG A 181 23.57 9.16 -13.00
C ARG A 181 24.35 9.58 -11.76
N THR A 182 23.68 9.88 -10.67
CA THR A 182 24.33 10.25 -9.41
C THR A 182 24.90 9.03 -8.68
N LEU A 183 24.19 7.89 -8.71
CA LEU A 183 24.60 6.65 -8.06
C LEU A 183 25.68 5.90 -8.82
N PHE A 184 25.66 5.89 -10.14
CA PHE A 184 26.53 5.07 -11.00
C PHE A 184 27.50 5.93 -11.81
N HIS A 185 28.72 5.40 -12.02
CA HIS A 185 29.75 6.05 -12.83
C HIS A 185 29.37 6.09 -14.30
N GLU A 186 30.07 6.92 -15.09
CA GLU A 186 29.87 7.00 -16.52
C GLU A 186 30.09 5.65 -17.22
N GLY A 187 29.28 5.38 -18.24
CA GLY A 187 29.30 4.12 -18.97
C GLY A 187 28.56 2.96 -18.25
N HIS A 188 28.19 3.11 -16.98
CA HIS A 188 27.51 2.03 -16.28
C HIS A 188 26.06 1.87 -16.79
N HIS A 189 25.71 0.65 -17.19
CA HIS A 189 24.39 0.34 -17.79
C HIS A 189 23.17 0.74 -16.95
N MET A 190 23.27 0.74 -15.61
CA MET A 190 22.17 1.15 -14.72
C MET A 190 21.75 2.61 -14.90
N ARG A 191 22.59 3.48 -15.51
CA ARG A 191 22.23 4.90 -15.75
C ARG A 191 21.04 5.07 -16.70
N TRP A 192 20.80 4.12 -17.58
CA TRP A 192 19.67 4.10 -18.51
C TRP A 192 18.72 2.91 -18.27
N LEU A 193 19.21 1.79 -17.75
CA LEU A 193 18.43 0.58 -17.56
C LEU A 193 17.43 0.73 -16.39
N MET A 194 17.83 1.39 -15.29
CA MET A 194 16.93 1.63 -14.17
C MET A 194 15.70 2.50 -14.57
N PRO A 195 15.86 3.69 -15.19
CA PRO A 195 14.70 4.46 -15.64
C PRO A 195 13.91 3.77 -16.76
N LEU A 196 14.55 3.00 -17.64
CA LEU A 196 13.86 2.20 -18.66
C LEU A 196 13.01 1.10 -18.02
N THR A 197 13.57 0.39 -17.04
CA THR A 197 12.82 -0.64 -16.30
C THR A 197 11.59 -0.05 -15.62
N ALA A 198 11.72 1.11 -14.97
CA ALA A 198 10.57 1.81 -14.39
C ALA A 198 9.52 2.17 -15.45
N ALA A 199 9.95 2.77 -16.57
CA ALA A 199 9.06 3.17 -17.66
C ALA A 199 8.29 1.99 -18.27
N LEU A 200 8.88 0.79 -18.29
CA LEU A 200 8.30 -0.41 -18.87
C LEU A 200 7.52 -1.28 -17.87
N ILE A 201 7.34 -0.87 -16.61
CA ILE A 201 6.42 -1.56 -15.68
C ILE A 201 4.99 -1.13 -16.04
N PRO A 202 4.14 -2.07 -16.56
CA PRO A 202 2.87 -1.66 -17.14
C PRO A 202 1.91 -1.02 -16.13
N PRO A 203 1.67 -1.55 -14.90
CA PRO A 203 0.77 -0.91 -13.95
C PRO A 203 1.29 0.44 -13.43
N PHE A 204 2.60 0.68 -13.49
CA PHE A 204 3.15 2.00 -13.20
C PHE A 204 2.82 3.00 -14.31
N ALA A 205 2.92 2.62 -15.58
CA ALA A 205 2.51 3.47 -16.69
C ALA A 205 1.00 3.76 -16.67
N ASP A 206 0.17 2.75 -16.34
CA ASP A 206 -1.28 2.89 -16.17
C ASP A 206 -1.61 3.98 -15.13
N ILE A 207 -1.11 3.88 -13.90
CA ILE A 207 -1.41 4.87 -12.86
C ILE A 207 -0.84 6.25 -13.19
N MET A 208 0.33 6.33 -13.86
CA MET A 208 0.99 7.59 -14.21
C MET A 208 0.31 8.32 -15.38
N THR A 209 -0.65 7.71 -16.05
CA THR A 209 -1.48 8.34 -17.10
C THR A 209 -2.91 8.62 -16.63
N ALA A 210 -3.27 8.19 -15.44
CA ALA A 210 -4.55 8.45 -14.79
C ALA A 210 -4.67 9.92 -14.31
N VAL A 211 -5.88 10.43 -14.21
CA VAL A 211 -6.14 11.64 -13.41
C VAL A 211 -6.26 11.22 -11.95
N ASN A 212 -5.13 11.20 -11.25
CA ASN A 212 -5.05 10.73 -9.87
C ASN A 212 -3.90 11.41 -9.11
N ASN A 213 -4.11 11.77 -7.86
CA ASN A 213 -3.09 12.39 -7.02
C ASN A 213 -1.90 11.47 -6.68
N ASP A 214 -1.98 10.16 -6.97
CA ASP A 214 -0.84 9.25 -6.93
C ASP A 214 0.27 9.71 -7.89
N VAL A 215 -0.08 10.23 -9.06
CA VAL A 215 0.87 10.75 -10.06
C VAL A 215 1.75 11.85 -9.47
N GLY A 216 1.11 12.84 -8.82
CA GLY A 216 1.82 13.93 -8.15
C GLY A 216 2.68 13.43 -6.98
N ALA A 217 2.17 12.47 -6.19
CA ALA A 217 2.88 11.89 -5.06
C ALA A 217 4.14 11.12 -5.52
N ILE A 218 4.05 10.35 -6.59
CA ILE A 218 5.16 9.60 -7.18
C ILE A 218 6.24 10.55 -7.70
N LEU A 219 5.84 11.60 -8.43
CA LEU A 219 6.75 12.64 -8.90
C LEU A 219 7.45 13.35 -7.71
N GLY A 220 6.69 13.82 -6.74
CA GLY A 220 7.21 14.51 -5.56
C GLY A 220 8.17 13.63 -4.73
N PHE A 221 7.82 12.37 -4.54
CA PHE A 221 8.67 11.40 -3.82
C PHE A 221 9.94 11.05 -4.61
N SER A 222 9.86 10.99 -5.94
CA SER A 222 11.04 10.81 -6.80
C SER A 222 12.00 12.00 -6.70
N LEU A 223 11.48 13.24 -6.63
CA LEU A 223 12.28 14.44 -6.36
C LEU A 223 12.93 14.38 -4.97
N PHE A 224 12.20 13.91 -3.95
CA PHE A 224 12.73 13.68 -2.62
C PHE A 224 13.88 12.66 -2.63
N LEU A 225 13.69 11.49 -3.24
CA LEU A 225 14.74 10.48 -3.38
C LEU A 225 15.96 11.01 -4.11
N TRP A 226 15.78 11.82 -5.14
CA TRP A 226 16.89 12.48 -5.84
C TRP A 226 17.65 13.42 -4.92
N GLY A 227 16.95 14.21 -4.11
CA GLY A 227 17.55 15.05 -3.07
C GLY A 227 18.37 14.23 -2.06
N VAL A 228 17.80 13.12 -1.56
CA VAL A 228 18.47 12.18 -0.65
C VAL A 228 19.78 11.65 -1.26
N VAL A 229 19.73 11.14 -2.48
CA VAL A 229 20.90 10.61 -3.16
C VAL A 229 21.96 11.71 -3.33
N ARG A 230 21.57 12.92 -3.74
CA ARG A 230 22.50 14.04 -3.96
C ARG A 230 23.16 14.55 -2.69
N ILE A 231 22.41 14.69 -1.58
CA ILE A 231 22.98 15.21 -0.34
C ILE A 231 23.98 14.23 0.29
N ILE A 232 23.74 12.93 0.12
CA ILE A 232 24.66 11.89 0.62
C ILE A 232 25.90 11.76 -0.27
N THR A 233 25.73 11.79 -1.60
CA THR A 233 26.86 11.57 -2.55
C THR A 233 27.73 12.81 -2.74
N LEU A 234 27.11 13.99 -2.78
CA LEU A 234 27.79 15.26 -3.07
C LEU A 234 28.14 16.04 -1.78
N GLY A 235 27.76 15.50 -0.61
CA GLY A 235 27.99 16.09 0.70
C GLY A 235 26.92 17.13 1.11
N TRP A 236 27.03 17.57 2.36
CA TRP A 236 26.11 18.53 2.94
C TRP A 236 26.25 19.92 2.30
N SER A 237 25.14 20.57 2.04
CA SER A 237 25.01 22.02 1.85
C SER A 237 23.60 22.45 2.20
N ALA A 238 23.42 23.72 2.64
CA ALA A 238 22.10 24.27 3.00
C ALA A 238 21.12 24.19 1.82
N ARG A 239 21.58 24.45 0.59
CA ARG A 239 20.74 24.33 -0.62
C ARG A 239 20.23 22.91 -0.85
N ARG A 240 21.07 21.88 -0.63
CA ARG A 240 20.65 20.47 -0.77
C ARG A 240 19.74 20.05 0.38
N ALA A 241 19.98 20.53 1.58
CA ALA A 241 19.09 20.29 2.71
C ALA A 241 17.70 20.92 2.48
N ALA A 242 17.68 22.18 2.01
CA ALA A 242 16.42 22.83 1.62
C ALA A 242 15.69 22.09 0.49
N TRP A 243 16.44 21.54 -0.49
CA TRP A 243 15.84 20.69 -1.53
C TRP A 243 15.19 19.44 -0.95
N VAL A 244 15.87 18.70 -0.06
CA VAL A 244 15.32 17.49 0.57
C VAL A 244 14.06 17.83 1.36
N ALA A 245 14.09 18.89 2.16
CA ALA A 245 12.93 19.34 2.96
C ALA A 245 11.77 19.80 2.05
N GLY A 246 12.06 20.63 1.04
CA GLY A 246 11.05 21.13 0.10
C GLY A 246 10.42 20.00 -0.72
N ALA A 247 11.22 19.06 -1.22
CA ALA A 247 10.70 17.92 -1.96
C ALA A 247 9.86 16.98 -1.08
N ALA A 248 10.21 16.80 0.20
CA ALA A 248 9.39 16.06 1.16
C ALA A 248 8.03 16.75 1.40
N LEU A 249 8.01 18.09 1.53
CA LEU A 249 6.78 18.85 1.67
C LEU A 249 5.92 18.79 0.40
N ILE A 250 6.52 18.92 -0.79
CA ILE A 250 5.81 18.80 -2.06
C ILE A 250 5.20 17.39 -2.19
N ALA A 251 5.95 16.34 -1.91
CA ALA A 251 5.44 14.99 -1.95
C ALA A 251 4.23 14.79 -1.02
N ALA A 252 4.33 15.25 0.21
CA ALA A 252 3.26 15.16 1.21
C ALA A 252 2.02 15.99 0.81
N ALA A 253 2.23 17.17 0.19
CA ALA A 253 1.15 18.02 -0.29
C ALA A 253 0.40 17.44 -1.50
N MET A 254 0.99 16.48 -2.23
CA MET A 254 0.31 15.78 -3.33
C MET A 254 -0.64 14.69 -2.80
N LYS A 255 -0.17 13.87 -1.85
CA LYS A 255 -0.97 12.79 -1.27
C LYS A 255 -0.46 12.34 0.09
N ASN A 256 -1.38 11.94 0.96
CA ASN A 256 -1.07 11.46 2.31
C ASN A 256 -0.12 10.24 2.35
N VAL A 257 -0.07 9.40 1.33
CA VAL A 257 0.87 8.26 1.25
C VAL A 257 2.32 8.73 1.24
N ALA A 258 2.59 9.87 0.60
CA ALA A 258 3.93 10.44 0.49
C ALA A 258 4.37 11.26 1.73
N VAL A 259 3.50 11.42 2.73
CA VAL A 259 3.82 12.05 4.04
C VAL A 259 5.00 11.34 4.72
N ALA A 260 5.25 10.07 4.43
CA ALA A 260 6.43 9.35 4.89
C ALA A 260 7.74 10.10 4.60
N ALA A 261 7.82 10.89 3.52
CA ALA A 261 8.98 11.71 3.20
C ALA A 261 9.29 12.75 4.29
N ILE A 262 8.27 13.33 4.94
CA ILE A 262 8.45 14.30 6.04
C ILE A 262 9.13 13.65 7.23
N PHE A 263 8.78 12.40 7.55
CA PHE A 263 9.37 11.68 8.69
C PHE A 263 10.78 11.14 8.36
N ILE A 264 11.04 10.81 7.10
CA ILE A 264 12.33 10.30 6.65
C ILE A 264 13.34 11.44 6.46
N ALA A 265 12.92 12.63 6.02
CA ALA A 265 13.80 13.75 5.71
C ALA A 265 14.73 14.14 6.88
N PRO A 266 14.27 14.33 8.13
CA PRO A 266 15.13 14.66 9.27
C PRO A 266 16.22 13.60 9.51
N LEU A 267 15.90 12.31 9.38
CA LEU A 267 16.86 11.22 9.54
C LEU A 267 17.94 11.26 8.47
N VAL A 268 17.56 11.52 7.22
CA VAL A 268 18.50 11.70 6.09
C VAL A 268 19.40 12.91 6.33
N LEU A 269 18.86 14.02 6.82
CA LEU A 269 19.64 15.23 7.12
C LEU A 269 20.64 14.99 8.24
N VAL A 270 20.27 14.27 9.31
CA VAL A 270 21.18 13.85 10.38
C VAL A 270 22.32 12.98 9.84
N ILE A 271 22.00 12.01 8.98
CA ILE A 271 23.00 11.15 8.34
C ILE A 271 23.96 12.01 7.48
N ALA A 272 23.42 12.92 6.66
CA ALA A 272 24.21 13.79 5.80
C ALA A 272 25.16 14.71 6.59
N VAL A 273 24.70 15.29 7.71
CA VAL A 273 25.52 16.09 8.62
C VAL A 273 26.60 15.22 9.29
N GLY A 274 26.22 14.04 9.77
CA GLY A 274 27.14 13.10 10.40
C GLY A 274 28.28 12.67 9.48
N LEU A 275 27.96 12.38 8.21
CA LEU A 275 28.95 12.07 7.18
C LEU A 275 29.84 13.28 6.87
N HIS A 276 29.26 14.47 6.74
CA HIS A 276 30.02 15.69 6.48
C HIS A 276 31.00 16.03 7.61
N ARG A 277 30.54 15.90 8.85
CA ARG A 277 31.35 16.13 10.07
C ARG A 277 32.25 14.94 10.43
N ARG A 278 32.28 13.89 9.58
CA ARG A 278 33.07 12.66 9.79
C ARG A 278 32.82 12.01 11.17
N TRP A 279 31.56 12.01 11.60
CA TRP A 279 31.20 11.35 12.85
C TRP A 279 31.60 9.88 12.80
N ARG A 280 32.11 9.34 13.91
CA ARG A 280 32.29 7.89 14.05
C ARG A 280 30.92 7.22 13.94
N TRP A 281 30.82 6.13 13.23
CA TRP A 281 29.56 5.38 13.03
C TRP A 281 28.83 5.11 14.35
N LYS A 282 29.56 4.82 15.44
CA LYS A 282 28.98 4.64 16.77
C LYS A 282 28.18 5.87 17.23
N ARG A 283 28.70 7.10 17.00
CA ARG A 283 28.00 8.35 17.36
C ARG A 283 26.79 8.59 16.48
N LEU A 284 26.86 8.29 15.19
CA LEU A 284 25.75 8.43 14.26
C LEU A 284 24.63 7.45 14.61
N ILE A 285 24.96 6.18 14.85
CA ILE A 285 24.00 5.16 15.29
C ILE A 285 23.37 5.57 16.62
N ALA A 286 24.17 6.01 17.60
CA ALA A 286 23.65 6.46 18.90
C ALA A 286 22.69 7.65 18.75
N ALA A 287 23.01 8.63 17.87
CA ALA A 287 22.12 9.77 17.59
C ALA A 287 20.81 9.33 16.93
N LEU A 288 20.88 8.42 15.96
CA LEU A 288 19.68 7.88 15.28
C LEU A 288 18.82 7.04 16.22
N VAL A 289 19.45 6.17 17.02
CA VAL A 289 18.74 5.37 18.03
C VAL A 289 18.12 6.26 19.09
N GLY A 290 18.87 7.26 19.58
CA GLY A 290 18.37 8.23 20.55
C GLY A 290 17.18 9.04 20.00
N ALA A 291 17.30 9.58 18.79
CA ALA A 291 16.21 10.30 18.13
C ALA A 291 14.98 9.39 17.88
N GLY A 292 15.21 8.16 17.45
CA GLY A 292 14.16 7.15 17.27
C GLY A 292 13.48 6.79 18.59
N ALA A 293 14.24 6.58 19.67
CA ALA A 293 13.70 6.27 20.99
C ALA A 293 12.86 7.43 21.55
N VAL A 294 13.33 8.68 21.40
CA VAL A 294 12.57 9.87 21.80
C VAL A 294 11.27 9.99 20.99
N LEU A 295 11.34 9.80 19.67
CA LEU A 295 10.16 9.84 18.80
C LEU A 295 9.15 8.74 19.18
N LEU A 296 9.62 7.50 19.31
CA LEU A 296 8.76 6.38 19.69
C LEU A 296 8.16 6.59 21.09
N GLY A 297 8.95 7.05 22.08
CA GLY A 297 8.47 7.32 23.43
C GLY A 297 7.47 8.48 23.51
N SER A 298 7.56 9.47 22.60
CA SER A 298 6.58 10.55 22.51
C SER A 298 5.26 10.12 21.85
N VAL A 299 5.34 9.20 20.89
CA VAL A 299 4.20 8.73 20.10
C VAL A 299 3.49 7.55 20.76
N LEU A 300 4.25 6.58 21.29
CA LEU A 300 3.72 5.34 21.83
C LEU A 300 3.52 5.40 23.35
N ALA A 301 2.53 4.68 23.81
CA ALA A 301 2.34 4.35 25.22
C ALA A 301 2.05 2.84 25.32
N TRP A 302 2.13 2.29 26.53
CA TRP A 302 1.89 0.88 26.81
C TRP A 302 0.61 0.73 27.67
N GLY A 303 -0.26 -0.20 27.32
CA GLY A 303 -1.43 -0.46 28.16
C GLY A 303 -2.71 -0.82 27.41
N ASP A 304 -2.72 -0.91 26.07
CA ASP A 304 -3.88 -1.46 25.37
C ASP A 304 -3.94 -2.98 25.51
N PRO A 305 -5.16 -3.57 25.53
CA PRO A 305 -5.30 -5.01 25.62
C PRO A 305 -4.75 -5.71 24.37
N ALA A 306 -3.85 -6.67 24.58
CA ALA A 306 -3.21 -7.41 23.51
C ALA A 306 -4.23 -8.14 22.62
N GLY A 307 -4.07 -8.04 21.30
CA GLY A 307 -4.98 -8.68 20.33
C GLY A 307 -6.27 -7.92 20.07
N TRP A 308 -6.47 -6.74 20.69
CA TRP A 308 -7.62 -5.88 20.49
C TRP A 308 -7.23 -4.64 19.70
N TYR A 309 -8.05 -4.30 18.73
CA TYR A 309 -7.85 -3.21 17.78
C TYR A 309 -8.79 -2.07 18.09
N ARG A 310 -8.28 -0.85 18.14
CA ARG A 310 -9.13 0.34 18.26
C ARG A 310 -9.91 0.58 16.97
N TYR A 311 -11.22 0.73 17.09
CA TYR A 311 -12.12 1.15 16.03
C TYR A 311 -12.50 2.61 16.24
N GLY A 312 -12.70 3.34 15.12
CA GLY A 312 -12.91 4.78 15.18
C GLY A 312 -11.62 5.55 15.48
N THR A 313 -11.70 6.87 15.39
CA THR A 313 -10.52 7.75 15.51
C THR A 313 -10.12 8.06 16.92
N VAL A 314 -11.08 8.07 17.83
CA VAL A 314 -10.91 8.60 19.19
C VAL A 314 -11.79 7.87 20.19
N SER A 315 -11.94 6.59 20.02
CA SER A 315 -12.85 5.79 20.83
C SER A 315 -12.44 5.61 22.29
N VAL A 316 -11.18 5.91 22.62
CA VAL A 316 -10.67 5.64 23.98
C VAL A 316 -9.60 6.66 24.37
N ASP A 317 -9.82 7.40 25.45
CA ASP A 317 -8.82 8.28 26.03
C ASP A 317 -7.88 7.47 26.95
N GLY A 318 -6.58 7.57 26.68
CA GLY A 318 -5.57 6.83 27.42
C GLY A 318 -5.49 5.34 27.05
N ALA A 319 -5.12 4.49 27.97
CA ALA A 319 -5.13 3.05 27.79
C ALA A 319 -6.56 2.50 27.85
N ALA A 320 -6.89 1.61 26.92
CA ALA A 320 -8.16 0.90 26.92
C ALA A 320 -8.23 -0.23 27.96
N ARG A 321 -7.32 -0.24 28.92
CA ARG A 321 -7.15 -1.25 29.96
C ARG A 321 -6.87 -0.58 31.29
N ALA A 322 -7.47 -1.05 32.36
CA ALA A 322 -7.28 -0.51 33.71
C ALA A 322 -7.28 -1.62 34.77
N ALA A 323 -6.56 -1.40 35.86
CA ALA A 323 -6.74 -2.15 37.09
C ALA A 323 -7.88 -1.53 37.89
N VAL A 324 -8.79 -2.36 38.39
CA VAL A 324 -9.88 -1.94 39.29
C VAL A 324 -9.89 -2.80 40.55
N SER A 325 -10.45 -2.29 41.61
CA SER A 325 -10.39 -2.93 42.92
C SER A 325 -11.20 -4.24 43.02
N ALA A 326 -12.23 -4.40 42.20
CA ALA A 326 -13.03 -5.61 42.12
C ALA A 326 -13.26 -5.96 40.65
N THR A 327 -12.62 -7.03 40.18
CA THR A 327 -12.81 -7.59 38.83
C THR A 327 -13.56 -8.92 38.93
N PRO A 328 -14.51 -9.21 38.05
CA PRO A 328 -15.12 -10.52 37.94
C PRO A 328 -14.12 -11.61 37.61
N HIS A 329 -13.08 -11.28 36.81
CA HIS A 329 -12.03 -12.20 36.43
C HIS A 329 -10.66 -11.49 36.31
N GLY A 330 -9.62 -12.06 36.92
CA GLY A 330 -8.27 -11.53 36.82
C GLY A 330 -7.99 -10.26 37.62
N ARG A 331 -7.20 -9.34 37.08
CA ARG A 331 -6.79 -8.08 37.74
C ARG A 331 -7.01 -6.84 36.86
N GLN A 332 -7.31 -7.03 35.59
CA GLN A 332 -7.42 -5.97 34.59
C GLN A 332 -8.80 -6.05 33.93
N VAL A 333 -9.24 -4.92 33.42
CA VAL A 333 -10.49 -4.81 32.69
C VAL A 333 -10.32 -3.96 31.45
N PHE A 334 -11.18 -4.12 30.47
CA PHE A 334 -11.33 -3.13 29.39
C PHE A 334 -11.97 -1.88 29.98
N ARG A 335 -11.42 -0.73 29.62
CA ARG A 335 -11.94 0.59 30.02
C ARG A 335 -12.13 1.45 28.79
N LEU A 336 -13.36 1.83 28.49
CA LEU A 336 -13.72 2.73 27.41
C LEU A 336 -14.45 3.93 27.99
N THR A 337 -14.01 5.14 27.66
CA THR A 337 -14.66 6.38 28.00
C THR A 337 -15.37 6.94 26.78
N SER A 338 -16.54 7.57 27.00
CA SER A 338 -17.19 8.32 25.93
C SER A 338 -16.26 9.40 25.43
N SER A 339 -16.02 9.43 24.12
CA SER A 339 -15.26 10.49 23.47
C SER A 339 -16.01 10.97 22.25
N VAL A 340 -15.98 12.28 21.99
CA VAL A 340 -16.58 12.86 20.79
C VAL A 340 -15.80 12.37 19.59
N SER A 341 -16.36 11.39 18.87
CA SER A 341 -15.86 11.00 17.56
C SER A 341 -16.61 11.81 16.50
N VAL A 342 -15.90 12.66 15.79
CA VAL A 342 -16.49 13.52 14.74
C VAL A 342 -16.74 12.74 13.44
N TYR A 343 -16.27 11.50 13.30
CA TYR A 343 -16.15 10.85 12.01
C TYR A 343 -16.63 9.40 11.87
N ASP A 344 -16.97 8.71 12.95
CA ASP A 344 -17.40 7.31 12.89
C ASP A 344 -18.58 7.03 13.81
N GLU A 345 -19.64 6.47 13.27
CA GLU A 345 -20.80 5.94 14.02
C GLU A 345 -20.41 4.75 14.92
N PHE A 346 -19.27 4.10 14.63
CA PHE A 346 -18.79 2.92 15.35
C PHE A 346 -17.42 3.16 15.98
N SER A 347 -17.41 3.52 17.24
CA SER A 347 -16.19 3.62 18.06
C SER A 347 -16.11 2.49 19.06
N GLY A 348 -14.92 1.90 19.26
CA GLY A 348 -14.77 0.83 20.26
C GLY A 348 -13.49 0.01 20.09
N LEU A 349 -13.51 -1.19 20.63
CA LEU A 349 -12.46 -2.19 20.49
C LEU A 349 -12.99 -3.41 19.77
N ALA A 350 -12.18 -4.00 18.89
CA ALA A 350 -12.51 -5.24 18.21
C ALA A 350 -11.38 -6.25 18.29
N THR A 351 -11.71 -7.52 18.39
CA THR A 351 -10.75 -8.61 18.25
C THR A 351 -11.24 -9.62 17.22
N PRO A 352 -10.41 -9.97 16.21
CA PRO A 352 -10.80 -10.99 15.24
C PRO A 352 -10.73 -12.38 15.87
N VAL A 353 -11.75 -13.20 15.59
CA VAL A 353 -11.71 -14.63 15.80
C VAL A 353 -10.72 -15.25 14.79
N THR A 354 -10.00 -16.27 15.20
CA THR A 354 -9.00 -16.91 14.32
C THR A 354 -9.67 -17.57 13.12
N SER A 355 -9.05 -17.45 11.95
CA SER A 355 -9.58 -18.03 10.71
C SER A 355 -9.79 -19.55 10.80
N ALA A 356 -8.97 -20.25 11.61
CA ALA A 356 -9.11 -21.68 11.86
C ALA A 356 -10.43 -22.05 12.59
N ALA A 357 -11.03 -21.13 13.33
CA ALA A 357 -12.29 -21.36 14.03
C ALA A 357 -13.54 -21.06 13.16
N LEU A 358 -13.39 -20.27 12.09
CA LEU A 358 -14.53 -19.87 11.26
C LEU A 358 -15.33 -21.04 10.67
N PRO A 359 -14.70 -22.12 10.15
CA PRO A 359 -15.45 -23.27 9.63
C PRO A 359 -16.26 -24.01 10.71
N LEU A 360 -15.83 -23.93 11.97
CA LEU A 360 -16.56 -24.55 13.09
C LEU A 360 -17.78 -23.72 13.47
N LEU A 361 -17.74 -22.41 13.24
CA LEU A 361 -18.81 -21.47 13.57
C LEU A 361 -19.85 -21.33 12.48
N ALA A 362 -19.47 -21.52 11.23
CA ALA A 362 -20.35 -21.38 10.08
C ALA A 362 -21.61 -22.26 10.20
N GLY A 363 -22.78 -21.65 10.04
CA GLY A 363 -24.06 -22.33 10.16
C GLY A 363 -24.42 -22.81 11.59
N ASN A 364 -23.69 -22.35 12.62
CA ASN A 364 -23.93 -22.76 14.00
C ASN A 364 -24.27 -21.55 14.90
N PRO A 365 -25.00 -21.76 16.00
CA PRO A 365 -25.20 -20.73 17.01
C PRO A 365 -23.88 -20.35 17.67
N VAL A 366 -23.68 -19.07 17.89
CA VAL A 366 -22.51 -18.50 18.57
C VAL A 366 -23.00 -17.58 19.68
N THR A 367 -22.58 -17.85 20.90
CA THR A 367 -22.88 -17.01 22.07
C THR A 367 -21.73 -16.08 22.35
N VAL A 368 -22.01 -14.78 22.45
CA VAL A 368 -21.09 -13.74 22.90
C VAL A 368 -21.53 -13.22 24.25
N GLY A 369 -20.61 -13.09 25.18
CA GLY A 369 -20.95 -12.58 26.52
C GLY A 369 -19.77 -11.89 27.19
N ALA A 370 -20.05 -11.08 28.20
CA ALA A 370 -19.07 -10.41 29.04
C ALA A 370 -19.68 -9.92 30.34
N TRP A 371 -18.85 -9.66 31.33
CA TRP A 371 -19.20 -8.83 32.48
C TRP A 371 -19.15 -7.35 32.08
N VAL A 372 -20.23 -6.60 32.37
CA VAL A 372 -20.39 -5.20 31.95
C VAL A 372 -20.84 -4.37 33.16
N TRP A 373 -20.23 -3.21 33.35
CA TRP A 373 -20.67 -2.18 34.30
C TRP A 373 -20.16 -0.80 33.86
N THR A 374 -20.70 0.23 34.45
CA THR A 374 -20.43 1.61 34.05
C THR A 374 -20.18 2.50 35.28
N SER A 375 -19.61 3.67 35.08
CA SER A 375 -19.34 4.64 36.15
C SER A 375 -20.64 5.25 36.77
N ARG A 376 -21.77 5.11 36.09
CA ARG A 376 -23.13 5.50 36.54
C ARG A 376 -24.17 4.73 35.73
N PRO A 377 -25.42 4.63 36.23
CA PRO A 377 -26.49 3.98 35.46
C PRO A 377 -26.69 4.63 34.08
N VAL A 378 -26.71 3.81 33.04
CA VAL A 378 -26.89 4.25 31.64
C VAL A 378 -27.24 3.05 30.76
N THR A 379 -28.05 3.27 29.74
CA THR A 379 -28.30 2.29 28.68
C THR A 379 -27.20 2.39 27.62
N ILE A 380 -26.53 1.29 27.31
CA ILE A 380 -25.42 1.20 26.38
C ILE A 380 -25.59 0.06 25.37
N ALA A 381 -24.84 0.08 24.31
CA ALA A 381 -24.64 -1.10 23.47
C ALA A 381 -23.65 -2.06 24.16
N GLY A 382 -24.06 -3.31 24.37
CA GLY A 382 -23.23 -4.37 24.94
C GLY A 382 -22.22 -4.94 23.93
N PRO A 383 -21.38 -5.92 24.35
CA PRO A 383 -20.50 -6.63 23.45
C PRO A 383 -21.27 -7.27 22.29
N GLY A 384 -20.80 -7.06 21.08
CA GLY A 384 -21.46 -7.51 19.86
C GLY A 384 -20.49 -8.16 18.88
N VAL A 385 -20.95 -8.35 17.66
CA VAL A 385 -20.16 -8.96 16.58
C VAL A 385 -20.22 -8.14 15.29
N LEU A 386 -19.12 -8.21 14.56
CA LEU A 386 -19.00 -7.77 13.17
C LEU A 386 -18.60 -9.01 12.36
N TYR A 387 -19.30 -9.30 11.28
CA TYR A 387 -18.93 -10.45 10.45
C TYR A 387 -19.09 -10.15 8.95
N ASN A 388 -18.53 -11.02 8.12
CA ASN A 388 -18.73 -11.03 6.69
C ASN A 388 -19.34 -12.38 6.29
N ASP A 389 -20.45 -12.33 5.57
CA ASP A 389 -21.21 -13.49 5.10
C ASP A 389 -20.66 -14.07 3.77
N GLY A 390 -19.47 -13.66 3.36
CA GLY A 390 -18.86 -14.06 2.09
C GLY A 390 -19.21 -13.13 0.91
N THR A 391 -20.27 -12.35 1.01
CA THR A 391 -20.73 -11.41 -0.03
C THR A 391 -20.54 -9.96 0.39
N ARG A 392 -20.85 -9.64 1.63
CA ARG A 392 -20.79 -8.28 2.19
C ARG A 392 -20.45 -8.30 3.67
N PRO A 393 -19.84 -7.23 4.18
CA PRO A 393 -19.75 -7.04 5.61
C PRO A 393 -21.16 -6.79 6.17
N VAL A 394 -21.54 -7.57 7.18
CA VAL A 394 -22.79 -7.36 7.89
C VAL A 394 -22.56 -6.37 9.01
N ALA A 395 -23.51 -5.47 9.19
CA ALA A 395 -23.49 -4.47 10.25
C ALA A 395 -23.33 -5.11 11.64
N MET A 396 -22.74 -4.35 12.53
CA MET A 396 -22.56 -4.70 13.93
C MET A 396 -23.92 -5.06 14.58
N MET A 397 -23.98 -6.25 15.15
CA MET A 397 -25.09 -6.65 16.00
C MET A 397 -24.65 -6.53 17.46
N THR A 398 -25.29 -5.66 18.21
CA THR A 398 -25.03 -5.44 19.64
C THR A 398 -26.33 -5.44 20.41
N PRO A 399 -26.42 -6.15 21.57
CA PRO A 399 -27.55 -6.04 22.43
C PRO A 399 -27.59 -4.69 23.16
N VAL A 400 -28.76 -4.16 23.42
CA VAL A 400 -28.95 -3.02 24.32
C VAL A 400 -28.88 -3.51 25.75
N VAL A 401 -28.11 -2.86 26.60
CA VAL A 401 -27.86 -3.26 27.99
C VAL A 401 -28.04 -2.06 28.91
N ASP A 402 -28.89 -2.22 29.94
CA ASP A 402 -28.93 -1.30 31.06
C ASP A 402 -27.82 -1.69 32.03
N ALA A 403 -26.81 -0.84 32.14
CA ALA A 403 -25.66 -1.05 32.99
C ALA A 403 -25.60 -0.02 34.11
N ASP A 404 -25.17 -0.46 35.27
CA ASP A 404 -24.96 0.37 36.46
C ASP A 404 -23.52 0.21 36.97
N THR A 405 -23.26 0.61 38.22
CA THR A 405 -21.93 0.51 38.85
C THR A 405 -21.59 -0.92 39.30
N THR A 406 -22.49 -1.88 39.15
CA THR A 406 -22.32 -3.26 39.59
C THR A 406 -22.02 -4.17 38.39
N PRO A 407 -20.97 -4.99 38.42
CA PRO A 407 -20.69 -5.93 37.33
C PRO A 407 -21.83 -6.92 37.12
N ARG A 408 -22.38 -6.95 35.92
CA ARG A 408 -23.42 -7.89 35.50
C ARG A 408 -22.94 -8.66 34.28
N PHE A 409 -23.14 -9.98 34.28
CA PHE A 409 -22.87 -10.78 33.10
C PHE A 409 -24.01 -10.66 32.09
N VAL A 410 -23.69 -10.34 30.85
CA VAL A 410 -24.63 -10.28 29.73
C VAL A 410 -24.18 -11.23 28.66
N ALA A 411 -25.09 -11.94 28.03
CA ALA A 411 -24.80 -12.83 26.91
C ALA A 411 -25.98 -12.85 25.94
N TRP A 412 -25.67 -13.05 24.67
CA TRP A 412 -26.65 -13.23 23.61
C TRP A 412 -26.11 -14.17 22.54
N THR A 413 -27.00 -14.85 21.84
CA THR A 413 -26.66 -15.83 20.82
C THR A 413 -27.17 -15.36 19.48
N PHE A 414 -26.36 -15.56 18.42
CA PHE A 414 -26.76 -15.33 17.04
C PHE A 414 -26.40 -16.56 16.20
N GLU A 415 -27.12 -16.76 15.09
CA GLU A 415 -26.82 -17.78 14.11
C GLU A 415 -25.77 -17.23 13.14
N ALA A 416 -24.62 -17.87 13.11
CA ALA A 416 -23.58 -17.48 12.16
C ALA A 416 -23.96 -17.95 10.74
N PRO A 417 -23.72 -17.13 9.68
CA PRO A 417 -24.06 -17.54 8.33
C PRO A 417 -23.21 -18.73 7.86
N GLU A 418 -23.76 -19.55 6.94
CA GLU A 418 -23.04 -20.70 6.38
C GLU A 418 -21.75 -20.30 5.65
N ALA A 419 -21.76 -19.15 4.96
CA ALA A 419 -20.60 -18.61 4.25
C ALA A 419 -19.79 -17.61 5.07
N LEU A 420 -19.55 -17.92 6.37
CA LEU A 420 -18.80 -17.04 7.28
C LEU A 420 -17.33 -16.91 6.85
N SER A 421 -16.94 -15.74 6.36
CA SER A 421 -15.57 -15.47 5.91
C SER A 421 -14.72 -14.69 6.93
N SER A 422 -15.35 -13.94 7.83
CA SER A 422 -14.72 -13.29 8.99
C SER A 422 -15.68 -13.05 10.13
N LEU A 423 -15.17 -13.07 11.36
CA LEU A 423 -15.92 -12.76 12.57
C LEU A 423 -15.04 -11.99 13.55
N GLN A 424 -15.58 -10.96 14.15
CA GLN A 424 -14.94 -10.18 15.20
C GLN A 424 -15.89 -9.97 16.36
N VAL A 425 -15.37 -10.03 17.56
CA VAL A 425 -16.07 -9.53 18.74
C VAL A 425 -15.76 -8.05 18.89
N PHE A 426 -16.79 -7.26 19.10
CA PHE A 426 -16.73 -5.81 19.17
C PHE A 426 -17.28 -5.30 20.51
N ILE A 427 -16.53 -4.38 21.13
CA ILE A 427 -16.94 -3.66 22.33
C ILE A 427 -17.17 -2.21 21.93
N PRO A 428 -18.41 -1.75 21.80
CA PRO A 428 -18.70 -0.36 21.46
C PRO A 428 -18.31 0.58 22.61
N ALA A 429 -17.84 1.77 22.26
CA ALA A 429 -17.65 2.83 23.24
C ALA A 429 -18.99 3.40 23.69
N PRO A 430 -19.08 3.95 24.91
CA PRO A 430 -20.29 4.64 25.37
C PRO A 430 -20.64 5.82 24.45
N PRO A 431 -21.91 6.25 24.42
CA PRO A 431 -22.36 7.37 23.60
C PRO A 431 -21.52 8.64 23.87
N PRO A 432 -21.13 9.38 22.84
CA PRO A 432 -20.26 10.57 22.98
C PRO A 432 -20.97 11.76 23.60
N ASP A 433 -22.28 11.82 23.53
CA ASP A 433 -23.16 12.88 24.03
C ASP A 433 -23.58 12.70 25.50
N ALA A 434 -23.08 11.66 26.16
CA ALA A 434 -23.33 11.45 27.57
C ALA A 434 -22.67 12.53 28.44
N ASP A 435 -23.46 13.35 29.11
CA ASP A 435 -22.97 14.40 30.02
C ASP A 435 -23.51 14.11 31.45
N PRO A 436 -22.63 13.94 32.46
CA PRO A 436 -21.16 13.82 32.35
C PRO A 436 -20.72 12.56 31.62
N PRO A 437 -19.45 12.53 31.12
CA PRO A 437 -18.90 11.39 30.39
C PRO A 437 -19.03 10.06 31.15
N VAL A 438 -19.40 9.01 30.42
CA VAL A 438 -19.54 7.66 30.98
C VAL A 438 -18.27 6.86 30.73
N THR A 439 -17.82 6.12 31.74
CA THR A 439 -16.80 5.10 31.59
C THR A 439 -17.45 3.72 31.60
N LEU A 440 -17.23 2.95 30.56
CA LEU A 440 -17.62 1.56 30.44
C LEU A 440 -16.46 0.67 30.88
N PHE A 441 -16.76 -0.30 31.72
CA PHE A 441 -15.86 -1.37 32.12
C PHE A 441 -16.41 -2.70 31.63
N ILE A 442 -15.52 -3.54 31.09
CA ILE A 442 -15.85 -4.87 30.60
C ILE A 442 -14.78 -5.86 31.04
N ASP A 443 -15.19 -7.06 31.40
CA ASP A 443 -14.30 -8.14 31.80
C ASP A 443 -14.84 -9.51 31.34
N GLY A 444 -13.96 -10.49 31.23
CA GLY A 444 -14.33 -11.86 30.91
C GLY A 444 -15.09 -12.00 29.60
N VAL A 445 -14.67 -11.30 28.54
CA VAL A 445 -15.30 -11.40 27.22
C VAL A 445 -15.12 -12.79 26.64
N VAL A 446 -16.22 -13.38 26.20
CA VAL A 446 -16.25 -14.71 25.60
C VAL A 446 -16.99 -14.70 24.26
N ALA A 447 -16.52 -15.53 23.34
CA ALA A 447 -17.27 -15.98 22.16
C ALA A 447 -17.14 -17.49 22.07
N VAL A 448 -18.25 -18.19 22.02
CA VAL A 448 -18.30 -19.65 22.17
C VAL A 448 -19.28 -20.21 21.14
N GLN A 449 -18.92 -21.33 20.52
CA GLN A 449 -19.85 -22.09 19.68
C GLN A 449 -20.94 -22.71 20.56
N GLY A 450 -22.17 -22.55 20.17
CA GLY A 450 -23.33 -23.06 20.88
C GLY A 450 -24.19 -21.95 21.49
N SER A 451 -25.36 -22.34 22.02
CA SER A 451 -26.29 -21.47 22.68
C SER A 451 -26.19 -21.64 24.20
N PHE A 452 -25.95 -20.53 24.91
CA PHE A 452 -25.79 -20.47 26.37
C PHE A 452 -26.57 -19.29 26.95
N PHE A 453 -27.06 -19.44 28.17
CA PHE A 453 -27.76 -18.38 28.87
C PHE A 453 -26.80 -17.50 29.68
N ALA A 454 -27.16 -16.24 29.88
CA ALA A 454 -26.36 -15.33 30.70
C ALA A 454 -26.32 -15.72 32.19
N ASN A 455 -27.28 -16.47 32.66
CA ASN A 455 -27.39 -16.93 34.05
C ASN A 455 -27.55 -18.47 34.09
N PRO A 456 -26.64 -19.21 34.74
CA PRO A 456 -25.44 -18.73 35.43
C PRO A 456 -24.34 -18.28 34.46
N PRO A 457 -23.49 -17.30 34.87
CA PRO A 457 -22.35 -16.88 34.05
C PRO A 457 -21.30 -17.99 33.94
N PRO A 458 -20.44 -17.96 32.91
CA PRO A 458 -19.38 -18.94 32.73
C PRO A 458 -18.30 -18.87 33.83
N ILE A 459 -17.78 -20.02 34.21
CA ILE A 459 -16.59 -20.15 35.06
C ILE A 459 -15.38 -20.19 34.15
N LEU A 460 -14.61 -19.11 34.06
CA LEU A 460 -13.42 -19.02 33.22
C LEU A 460 -12.21 -19.66 33.90
N ASN A 461 -11.35 -20.29 33.11
CA ASN A 461 -10.03 -20.66 33.56
C ASN A 461 -9.15 -19.42 33.77
N ARG A 462 -8.01 -19.54 34.46
CA ARG A 462 -7.13 -18.43 34.83
C ARG A 462 -6.70 -17.55 33.63
N SER A 463 -6.59 -18.13 32.44
CA SER A 463 -6.18 -17.44 31.20
C SER A 463 -7.35 -16.92 30.37
N ALA A 464 -8.58 -17.14 30.79
CA ALA A 464 -9.82 -16.83 30.07
C ALA A 464 -9.88 -17.44 28.64
N THR A 465 -9.11 -18.50 28.38
CA THR A 465 -9.10 -19.21 27.09
C THR A 465 -10.18 -20.29 26.98
N GLY A 466 -10.95 -20.50 28.04
CA GLY A 466 -12.05 -21.46 28.14
C GLY A 466 -12.48 -21.64 29.59
N GLY A 467 -13.31 -22.64 29.83
CA GLY A 467 -13.84 -22.91 31.15
C GLY A 467 -15.03 -23.83 31.09
N PHE A 468 -16.00 -23.60 32.00
CA PHE A 468 -17.27 -24.31 32.04
C PHE A 468 -18.43 -23.32 31.99
N TRP A 469 -19.42 -23.60 31.16
CA TRP A 469 -20.66 -22.84 31.06
C TRP A 469 -21.83 -23.80 31.08
N GLU A 470 -22.79 -23.61 31.99
CA GLU A 470 -23.89 -24.55 32.23
C GLU A 470 -23.43 -26.02 32.42
N GLY A 471 -22.27 -26.20 33.08
CA GLY A 471 -21.68 -27.53 33.29
C GLY A 471 -20.96 -28.14 32.06
N ARG A 472 -20.98 -27.46 30.91
CA ARG A 472 -20.32 -27.90 29.68
C ARG A 472 -18.93 -27.22 29.54
N PRO A 473 -17.88 -27.98 29.19
CA PRO A 473 -16.60 -27.37 28.90
C PRO A 473 -16.69 -26.58 27.58
N PHE A 474 -16.02 -25.40 27.51
CA PHE A 474 -15.94 -24.62 26.30
C PHE A 474 -14.54 -24.05 26.06
N VAL A 475 -14.27 -23.70 24.79
CA VAL A 475 -13.10 -22.95 24.36
C VAL A 475 -13.54 -21.53 24.04
N ASN A 476 -12.88 -20.55 24.63
CA ASN A 476 -13.13 -19.16 24.32
C ASN A 476 -12.37 -18.78 23.04
N LEU A 477 -13.08 -18.34 22.02
CA LEU A 477 -12.54 -17.94 20.74
C LEU A 477 -11.98 -16.51 20.75
N VAL A 478 -12.26 -15.75 21.82
CA VAL A 478 -11.73 -14.41 22.06
C VAL A 478 -10.34 -14.48 22.67
N ARG A 479 -9.42 -13.77 22.11
CA ARG A 479 -8.06 -13.63 22.66
C ARG A 479 -8.07 -12.57 23.76
N ASN A 480 -7.40 -12.86 24.89
CA ASN A 480 -7.21 -11.92 25.98
C ASN A 480 -8.55 -11.27 26.45
N GLY A 481 -9.57 -12.10 26.65
CA GLY A 481 -10.93 -11.65 27.00
C GLY A 481 -11.07 -10.91 28.35
N SER A 482 -10.05 -10.97 29.21
CA SER A 482 -9.97 -10.25 30.49
C SER A 482 -8.89 -9.16 30.52
N ALA A 483 -8.42 -8.71 29.36
CA ALA A 483 -7.45 -7.61 29.22
C ALA A 483 -6.12 -7.78 30.01
N GLU A 484 -5.75 -9.02 30.41
CA GLU A 484 -4.58 -9.25 31.25
C GLU A 484 -3.24 -8.99 30.53
N GLN A 485 -3.17 -9.19 29.21
CA GLN A 485 -2.01 -8.91 28.42
C GLN A 485 -2.09 -7.53 27.79
N ALA A 486 -0.97 -6.79 27.80
CA ALA A 486 -0.88 -5.42 27.30
C ALA A 486 0.02 -5.30 26.08
N TRP A 487 -0.38 -4.44 25.15
CA TRP A 487 0.41 -4.03 24.00
C TRP A 487 0.60 -2.51 23.95
N PRO A 488 1.54 -2.01 23.12
CA PRO A 488 1.66 -0.59 22.87
C PRO A 488 0.51 -0.07 22.01
N TYR A 489 0.20 1.21 22.20
CA TYR A 489 -0.75 1.96 21.40
C TYR A 489 -0.21 3.36 21.08
N VAL A 490 -0.75 4.00 20.07
CA VAL A 490 -0.44 5.40 19.78
C VAL A 490 -1.24 6.29 20.73
N ARG A 491 -0.56 7.27 21.34
CA ARG A 491 -1.22 8.22 22.27
C ARG A 491 -2.40 8.92 21.57
N PRO A 492 -3.55 9.06 22.22
CA PRO A 492 -4.77 9.61 21.59
C PRO A 492 -4.57 11.01 20.99
N GLY A 493 -3.75 11.85 21.61
CA GLY A 493 -3.41 13.17 21.06
C GLY A 493 -2.66 13.10 19.73
N VAL A 494 -1.78 12.11 19.57
CA VAL A 494 -1.07 11.85 18.31
C VAL A 494 -2.01 11.25 17.28
N ASP A 495 -2.85 10.30 17.69
CA ASP A 495 -3.85 9.66 16.81
C ASP A 495 -4.79 10.72 16.23
N ARG A 496 -5.30 11.64 17.07
CA ARG A 496 -6.12 12.79 16.65
C ARG A 496 -5.40 13.74 15.69
N ALA A 497 -4.14 14.08 15.99
CA ALA A 497 -3.36 15.00 15.15
C ALA A 497 -2.99 14.41 13.79
N VAL A 498 -2.77 13.10 13.72
CA VAL A 498 -2.33 12.41 12.49
C VAL A 498 -3.52 11.99 11.62
N TRP A 499 -4.68 11.72 12.21
CA TRP A 499 -5.87 11.28 11.48
C TRP A 499 -6.28 12.18 10.30
N PRO A 500 -6.38 13.51 10.44
CA PRO A 500 -6.79 14.37 9.32
C PRO A 500 -5.86 14.26 8.11
N ILE A 501 -4.60 13.90 8.36
CA ILE A 501 -3.54 13.79 7.34
C ILE A 501 -3.54 12.39 6.71
N VAL A 502 -3.54 11.34 7.55
CA VAL A 502 -3.34 9.96 7.09
C VAL A 502 -4.67 9.25 6.80
N ARG A 503 -5.79 9.73 7.38
CA ARG A 503 -7.13 9.14 7.26
C ARG A 503 -7.18 7.65 7.66
N ARG A 504 -6.32 7.26 8.61
CA ARG A 504 -6.28 5.93 9.22
C ARG A 504 -5.82 6.05 10.66
N SER A 505 -6.35 5.20 11.53
CA SER A 505 -5.89 5.16 12.93
C SER A 505 -4.47 4.59 13.01
N PRO A 506 -3.46 5.40 13.43
CA PRO A 506 -2.13 4.90 13.70
C PRO A 506 -2.12 3.78 14.75
N SER A 507 -2.99 3.82 15.75
CA SER A 507 -3.12 2.76 16.76
C SER A 507 -3.44 1.40 16.15
N ARG A 508 -4.36 1.32 15.17
CA ARG A 508 -4.67 0.06 14.49
C ARG A 508 -3.50 -0.50 13.71
N VAL A 509 -2.72 0.37 13.06
CA VAL A 509 -1.50 -0.03 12.33
C VAL A 509 -0.48 -0.60 13.31
N VAL A 510 -0.23 0.09 14.43
CA VAL A 510 0.69 -0.37 15.48
C VAL A 510 0.26 -1.72 16.04
N THR A 511 -1.02 -1.86 16.41
CA THR A 511 -1.56 -3.16 16.89
C THR A 511 -1.35 -4.27 15.87
N SER A 512 -1.60 -4.00 14.57
CA SER A 512 -1.34 -4.97 13.50
C SER A 512 0.12 -5.38 13.41
N MET A 513 1.08 -4.47 13.67
CA MET A 513 2.52 -4.78 13.67
C MET A 513 2.93 -5.65 14.86
N PHE A 514 2.26 -5.54 16.00
CA PHE A 514 2.51 -6.39 17.17
C PHE A 514 1.79 -7.74 17.11
N ASP A 515 0.70 -7.84 16.37
CA ASP A 515 -0.05 -9.08 16.17
C ASP A 515 0.60 -9.99 15.11
N ILE A 516 1.89 -10.27 15.27
CA ILE A 516 2.68 -11.03 14.29
C ILE A 516 2.10 -12.43 14.04
N GLY A 517 1.54 -13.06 15.08
CA GLY A 517 0.93 -14.39 14.95
C GLY A 517 -0.23 -14.43 13.95
N ARG A 518 -1.02 -13.34 13.87
CA ARG A 518 -2.08 -13.18 12.88
C ARG A 518 -1.56 -12.60 11.56
N THR A 519 -0.81 -11.53 11.63
CA THR A 519 -0.47 -10.74 10.46
C THR A 519 0.71 -11.29 9.68
N GLY A 520 1.63 -11.99 10.33
CA GLY A 520 2.81 -12.58 9.69
C GLY A 520 2.46 -13.54 8.54
N PRO A 521 1.63 -14.57 8.77
CA PRO A 521 1.16 -15.45 7.70
C PRO A 521 0.43 -14.71 6.58
N ILE A 522 -0.46 -13.78 6.92
CA ILE A 522 -1.20 -12.96 5.95
C ILE A 522 -0.22 -12.18 5.06
N VAL A 523 0.78 -11.52 5.66
CA VAL A 523 1.78 -10.77 4.86
C VAL A 523 2.59 -11.71 3.98
N ALA A 524 3.05 -12.83 4.51
CA ALA A 524 3.97 -13.73 3.81
C ALA A 524 3.30 -14.49 2.66
N PHE A 525 2.09 -14.97 2.87
CA PHE A 525 1.44 -15.91 1.96
C PHE A 525 0.35 -15.29 1.07
N ASP A 526 -0.31 -14.23 1.55
CA ASP A 526 -1.41 -13.60 0.82
C ASP A 526 -0.99 -12.24 0.23
N VAL A 527 -0.47 -11.34 1.09
CA VAL A 527 -0.26 -9.93 0.71
C VAL A 527 0.98 -9.75 -0.15
N ALA A 528 2.12 -10.28 0.24
CA ALA A 528 3.37 -10.01 -0.47
C ALA A 528 3.38 -10.63 -1.88
N PRO A 529 2.95 -11.88 -2.09
CA PRO A 529 2.86 -12.44 -3.44
C PRO A 529 1.85 -11.69 -4.32
N ASP A 530 0.65 -11.36 -3.79
CA ASP A 530 -0.37 -10.65 -4.55
C ASP A 530 0.06 -9.20 -4.85
N LEU A 531 0.74 -8.52 -3.91
CA LEU A 531 1.29 -7.18 -4.14
C LEU A 531 2.32 -7.18 -5.26
N VAL A 532 3.22 -8.16 -5.30
CA VAL A 532 4.22 -8.30 -6.36
C VAL A 532 3.55 -8.60 -7.70
N PHE A 533 2.60 -9.52 -7.72
CA PHE A 533 1.83 -9.84 -8.92
C PHE A 533 1.12 -8.59 -9.46
N ARG A 534 0.37 -7.89 -8.61
CA ARG A 534 -0.36 -6.68 -9.00
C ARG A 534 0.56 -5.53 -9.42
N ALA A 535 1.74 -5.42 -8.83
CA ALA A 535 2.73 -4.41 -9.23
C ALA A 535 3.24 -4.60 -10.66
N LEU A 536 3.07 -5.78 -11.24
CA LEU A 536 3.52 -6.12 -12.59
C LEU A 536 2.37 -6.39 -13.58
N ALA A 537 1.16 -6.72 -13.09
CA ALA A 537 0.09 -7.24 -13.93
C ALA A 537 -1.35 -6.88 -13.48
N SER A 538 -1.58 -5.70 -12.89
CA SER A 538 -2.93 -5.25 -12.49
C SER A 538 -3.21 -3.86 -13.02
N PHE A 539 -4.35 -3.63 -13.70
CA PHE A 539 -4.69 -2.42 -14.43
C PHE A 539 -6.07 -1.90 -14.05
N GLY A 540 -6.35 -0.65 -14.44
CA GLY A 540 -7.60 0.02 -14.14
C GLY A 540 -7.84 0.10 -12.64
N TRP A 541 -9.05 -0.19 -12.17
CA TRP A 541 -9.39 -0.27 -10.74
C TRP A 541 -8.73 -1.46 -10.00
N GLY A 542 -7.80 -2.18 -10.65
CA GLY A 542 -7.18 -3.38 -10.11
C GLY A 542 -7.97 -4.65 -10.41
N GLU A 543 -8.98 -4.56 -11.26
CA GLU A 543 -9.87 -5.64 -11.68
C GLU A 543 -9.36 -6.32 -12.94
N VAL A 544 -8.69 -5.57 -13.82
CA VAL A 544 -8.14 -6.08 -15.06
C VAL A 544 -6.80 -6.75 -14.80
N MET A 545 -6.78 -8.07 -14.85
CA MET A 545 -5.59 -8.89 -14.56
C MET A 545 -5.57 -10.14 -15.45
N PRO A 546 -4.39 -10.61 -15.84
CA PRO A 546 -4.28 -11.93 -16.47
C PRO A 546 -4.77 -13.03 -15.51
N THR A 547 -5.61 -13.93 -15.98
CA THR A 547 -6.31 -14.92 -15.13
C THR A 547 -5.51 -16.20 -14.83
N GLY A 548 -4.34 -16.38 -15.45
CA GLY A 548 -3.54 -17.61 -15.33
C GLY A 548 -2.91 -17.84 -13.95
N GLN A 549 -3.15 -18.98 -13.33
CA GLN A 549 -2.52 -19.36 -12.05
C GLN A 549 -0.99 -19.46 -12.17
N SER A 550 -0.46 -19.95 -13.28
CA SER A 550 0.99 -20.04 -13.53
C SER A 550 1.67 -18.67 -13.46
N MET A 551 1.02 -17.62 -13.95
CA MET A 551 1.55 -16.27 -13.91
C MET A 551 1.53 -15.67 -12.48
N ARG A 552 0.50 -15.98 -11.69
CA ARG A 552 0.42 -15.60 -10.28
C ARG A 552 1.55 -16.17 -9.43
N LEU A 553 2.10 -17.30 -9.82
CA LEU A 553 3.25 -17.93 -9.16
C LEU A 553 4.59 -17.47 -9.77
N ALA A 554 4.68 -17.37 -11.11
CA ALA A 554 5.91 -17.04 -11.81
C ALA A 554 6.46 -15.63 -11.46
N LEU A 555 5.60 -14.61 -11.45
CA LEU A 555 6.03 -13.23 -11.17
C LEU A 555 6.61 -13.04 -9.76
N PRO A 556 6.00 -13.53 -8.67
CA PRO A 556 6.62 -13.50 -7.35
C PRO A 556 7.95 -14.26 -7.28
N LEU A 557 8.07 -15.42 -7.94
CA LEU A 557 9.33 -16.18 -7.99
C LEU A 557 10.44 -15.40 -8.72
N VAL A 558 10.14 -14.75 -9.84
CA VAL A 558 11.08 -13.87 -10.53
C VAL A 558 11.49 -12.71 -9.63
N ALA A 559 10.56 -12.11 -8.90
CA ALA A 559 10.86 -11.04 -7.96
C ALA A 559 11.76 -11.52 -6.80
N LEU A 560 11.50 -12.70 -6.25
CA LEU A 560 12.36 -13.30 -5.23
C LEU A 560 13.76 -13.60 -5.77
N ALA A 561 13.88 -14.13 -6.98
CA ALA A 561 15.16 -14.37 -7.63
C ALA A 561 15.94 -13.06 -7.84
N THR A 562 15.27 -11.98 -8.27
CA THR A 562 15.90 -10.67 -8.43
C THR A 562 16.32 -10.06 -7.08
N LEU A 563 15.52 -10.22 -6.05
CA LEU A 563 15.87 -9.80 -4.68
C LEU A 563 17.11 -10.56 -4.16
N ALA A 564 17.15 -11.88 -4.34
CA ALA A 564 18.30 -12.71 -3.99
C ALA A 564 19.57 -12.28 -4.74
N GLY A 565 19.44 -11.90 -6.02
CA GLY A 565 20.51 -11.32 -6.80
C GLY A 565 21.04 -10.00 -6.22
N CYS A 566 20.15 -9.11 -5.76
CA CYS A 566 20.54 -7.88 -5.09
C CYS A 566 21.26 -8.12 -3.75
N ILE A 567 20.80 -9.08 -2.96
CA ILE A 567 21.48 -9.49 -1.72
C ILE A 567 22.89 -10.00 -2.04
N ARG A 568 23.02 -10.85 -3.04
CA ARG A 568 24.33 -11.32 -3.53
C ARG A 568 25.26 -10.18 -3.90
N LEU A 569 24.76 -9.15 -4.62
CA LEU A 569 25.55 -7.96 -4.96
C LEU A 569 25.93 -7.17 -3.70
N GLY A 570 25.03 -7.01 -2.76
CA GLY A 570 25.26 -6.30 -1.50
C GLY A 570 26.37 -6.93 -0.67
N ILE A 571 26.40 -8.26 -0.57
CA ILE A 571 27.42 -9.03 0.18
C ILE A 571 28.82 -8.87 -0.48
N THR A 572 28.89 -8.81 -1.80
CA THR A 572 30.18 -8.70 -2.53
C THR A 572 30.76 -7.29 -2.52
N CYS A 573 30.02 -6.30 -2.05
CA CYS A 573 30.34 -4.87 -2.15
C CYS A 573 30.69 -4.23 -0.80
N ASN A 574 31.84 -4.52 -0.19
CA ASN A 574 32.17 -4.08 1.17
C ASN A 574 33.14 -2.87 1.31
N ASN A 575 32.83 -1.70 0.73
CA ASN A 575 33.59 -0.46 0.94
C ASN A 575 32.65 0.75 1.15
N GLY A 576 32.77 1.46 2.27
CA GLY A 576 31.90 2.56 2.73
C GLY A 576 31.94 3.88 1.95
N SER A 577 31.94 3.85 0.62
CA SER A 577 31.89 5.07 -0.18
C SER A 577 30.51 5.79 -0.03
N PRO A 578 30.48 7.13 -0.15
CA PRO A 578 29.24 7.91 -0.07
C PRO A 578 28.15 7.43 -1.06
N ARG A 579 28.53 7.00 -2.25
CA ARG A 579 27.60 6.45 -3.25
C ARG A 579 26.93 5.16 -2.78
N ARG A 580 27.63 4.31 -2.03
CA ARG A 580 27.06 3.07 -1.46
C ARG A 580 26.10 3.35 -0.32
N ILE A 581 26.44 4.32 0.53
CA ILE A 581 25.52 4.77 1.59
C ILE A 581 24.27 5.35 0.96
N ALA A 582 24.40 6.16 -0.10
CA ALA A 582 23.27 6.69 -0.83
C ALA A 582 22.41 5.57 -1.46
N LEU A 583 23.06 4.57 -2.06
CA LEU A 583 22.37 3.39 -2.61
C LEU A 583 21.67 2.60 -1.54
N ALA A 584 22.31 2.35 -0.39
CA ALA A 584 21.69 1.64 0.72
C ALA A 584 20.46 2.40 1.25
N LEU A 585 20.56 3.72 1.46
CA LEU A 585 19.43 4.55 1.88
C LEU A 585 18.31 4.55 0.83
N PHE A 586 18.65 4.64 -0.46
CA PHE A 586 17.66 4.58 -1.54
C PHE A 586 16.88 3.26 -1.51
N LEU A 587 17.56 2.13 -1.29
CA LEU A 587 16.91 0.81 -1.20
C LEU A 587 16.12 0.65 0.10
N VAL A 588 16.65 1.11 1.25
CA VAL A 588 15.96 1.03 2.54
C VAL A 588 14.69 1.88 2.53
N ILE A 589 14.75 3.11 2.01
CA ILE A 589 13.56 3.96 1.87
C ILE A 589 12.55 3.28 0.94
N GLY A 590 13.02 2.70 -0.15
CA GLY A 590 12.17 1.91 -1.05
C GLY A 590 11.47 0.75 -0.35
N ALA A 591 12.23 -0.04 0.40
CA ALA A 591 11.68 -1.17 1.17
C ALA A 591 10.64 -0.72 2.21
N LEU A 592 10.87 0.42 2.90
CA LEU A 592 9.91 0.98 3.85
C LEU A 592 8.60 1.42 3.18
N VAL A 593 8.67 2.02 1.98
CA VAL A 593 7.47 2.43 1.22
C VAL A 593 6.69 1.21 0.75
N TRP A 594 7.36 0.17 0.23
CA TRP A 594 6.70 -1.07 -0.18
C TRP A 594 6.15 -1.87 1.01
N ALA A 595 6.87 -1.89 2.14
CA ALA A 595 6.36 -2.45 3.39
C ALA A 595 5.11 -1.72 3.87
N ASN A 596 5.09 -0.37 3.81
CA ASN A 596 3.89 0.40 4.12
C ASN A 596 2.71 0.05 3.19
N ALA A 597 2.95 -0.16 1.89
CA ALA A 597 1.91 -0.60 0.96
C ALA A 597 1.32 -1.97 1.36
N ALA A 598 2.17 -2.92 1.78
CA ALA A 598 1.76 -4.22 2.27
C ALA A 598 1.01 -4.12 3.62
N LEU A 599 1.54 -3.33 4.56
CA LEU A 599 0.96 -3.21 5.91
C LEU A 599 -0.37 -2.46 5.94
N ARG A 600 -0.69 -1.66 4.92
CA ARG A 600 -1.93 -0.86 4.87
C ARG A 600 -3.21 -1.69 4.91
N ILE A 601 -3.18 -2.92 4.50
CA ILE A 601 -4.36 -3.80 4.49
C ILE A 601 -4.57 -4.51 5.85
N LEU A 602 -3.54 -4.67 6.64
CA LEU A 602 -3.58 -5.44 7.89
C LEU A 602 -4.57 -4.90 8.94
N PRO A 603 -4.79 -3.56 9.05
CA PRO A 603 -5.80 -3.02 9.94
C PRO A 603 -7.25 -3.30 9.51
N ALA A 604 -7.48 -3.74 8.27
CA ALA A 604 -8.79 -4.21 7.84
C ALA A 604 -9.06 -5.59 8.46
N LEU A 605 -10.12 -5.65 9.26
CA LEU A 605 -10.40 -6.84 10.06
C LEU A 605 -11.59 -7.64 9.50
N ILE A 606 -12.51 -7.00 8.78
CA ILE A 606 -13.74 -7.62 8.28
C ILE A 606 -13.56 -8.06 6.83
N VAL A 607 -13.10 -7.15 5.98
CA VAL A 607 -12.80 -7.40 4.58
C VAL A 607 -11.38 -6.94 4.32
N GLN A 608 -10.52 -7.85 3.92
CA GLN A 608 -9.20 -7.47 3.47
C GLN A 608 -9.28 -6.99 2.02
N PRO A 609 -9.07 -5.68 1.76
CA PRO A 609 -8.96 -5.23 0.39
C PRO A 609 -7.70 -5.85 -0.24
N PRO A 610 -7.69 -6.06 -1.55
CA PRO A 610 -6.47 -6.48 -2.23
C PRO A 610 -5.36 -5.46 -2.00
N PRO A 611 -4.09 -5.88 -1.95
CA PRO A 611 -2.98 -4.95 -1.84
C PRO A 611 -2.85 -4.11 -3.11
N PHE A 612 -2.86 -2.78 -2.94
CA PHE A 612 -2.76 -1.86 -4.07
C PHE A 612 -1.31 -1.42 -4.28
N PRO A 613 -0.64 -1.82 -5.37
CA PRO A 613 0.75 -1.48 -5.66
C PRO A 613 0.99 0.02 -5.83
N ARG A 614 -0.04 0.79 -6.19
CA ARG A 614 0.04 2.25 -6.32
C ARG A 614 0.59 2.95 -5.06
N TYR A 615 0.39 2.36 -3.88
CA TYR A 615 0.97 2.86 -2.62
C TYR A 615 2.47 2.58 -2.47
N GLY A 616 3.01 1.64 -3.25
CA GLY A 616 4.44 1.35 -3.34
C GLY A 616 5.16 2.16 -4.43
N PHE A 617 4.45 2.62 -5.46
CA PHE A 617 5.03 3.31 -6.60
C PHE A 617 5.72 4.66 -6.33
N PRO A 618 5.49 5.39 -5.21
CA PRO A 618 6.41 6.45 -4.82
C PRO A 618 7.88 5.99 -4.75
N ALA A 619 8.11 4.70 -4.48
CA ALA A 619 9.42 4.06 -4.52
C ALA A 619 9.65 3.19 -5.77
N ILE A 620 9.17 3.62 -6.93
CA ILE A 620 9.36 2.90 -8.21
C ILE A 620 10.84 2.79 -8.61
N GLY A 621 11.65 3.81 -8.33
CA GLY A 621 13.07 3.81 -8.63
C GLY A 621 13.83 2.67 -7.91
N PRO A 622 13.70 2.51 -6.59
CA PRO A 622 14.22 1.35 -5.87
C PRO A 622 13.75 0.01 -6.46
N LEU A 623 12.45 -0.13 -6.76
CA LEU A 623 11.91 -1.36 -7.38
C LEU A 623 12.57 -1.64 -8.72
N ALA A 624 12.62 -0.66 -9.61
CA ALA A 624 13.23 -0.80 -10.93
C ALA A 624 14.72 -1.17 -10.83
N LEU A 625 15.44 -0.58 -9.85
CA LEU A 625 16.82 -0.91 -9.58
C LEU A 625 16.98 -2.36 -9.10
N VAL A 626 16.14 -2.81 -8.16
CA VAL A 626 16.14 -4.19 -7.66
C VAL A 626 15.88 -5.17 -8.81
N LEU A 627 14.87 -4.90 -9.63
CA LEU A 627 14.54 -5.75 -10.79
C LEU A 627 15.72 -5.82 -11.78
N ALA A 628 16.27 -4.67 -12.17
CA ALA A 628 17.36 -4.64 -13.16
C ALA A 628 18.68 -5.20 -12.60
N ALA A 629 19.11 -4.76 -11.42
CA ALA A 629 20.38 -5.17 -10.85
C ALA A 629 20.34 -6.61 -10.34
N GLY A 630 19.24 -7.01 -9.73
CA GLY A 630 19.06 -8.38 -9.24
C GLY A 630 19.03 -9.38 -10.39
N TRP A 631 18.30 -9.09 -11.45
CA TRP A 631 18.31 -9.90 -12.67
C TRP A 631 19.72 -10.06 -13.23
N LEU A 632 20.45 -8.95 -13.38
CA LEU A 632 21.80 -8.97 -13.94
C LEU A 632 22.85 -9.61 -13.03
N ALA A 633 22.61 -9.75 -11.74
CA ALA A 633 23.53 -10.39 -10.81
C ALA A 633 23.75 -11.88 -11.10
N TRP A 634 22.81 -12.54 -11.77
CA TRP A 634 22.89 -13.94 -12.16
C TRP A 634 23.72 -14.17 -13.43
N TRP A 635 23.97 -13.08 -14.22
CA TRP A 635 24.66 -13.18 -15.49
C TRP A 635 26.15 -12.91 -15.34
N PRO A 636 27.05 -13.83 -15.77
CA PRO A 636 28.47 -13.57 -15.84
C PRO A 636 28.79 -12.32 -16.70
N ALA A 637 29.90 -11.65 -16.43
CA ALA A 637 30.27 -10.41 -17.13
C ALA A 637 30.24 -10.53 -18.65
N ARG A 638 30.71 -11.67 -19.19
CA ARG A 638 30.74 -11.97 -20.64
C ARG A 638 29.32 -12.08 -21.27
N TRP A 639 28.29 -12.39 -20.45
CA TRP A 639 26.90 -12.61 -20.91
C TRP A 639 25.96 -11.49 -20.45
N ARG A 640 26.49 -10.44 -19.84
CA ARG A 640 25.70 -9.33 -19.30
C ARG A 640 24.83 -8.64 -20.35
N THR A 641 25.31 -8.50 -21.59
CA THR A 641 24.52 -7.95 -22.71
C THR A 641 23.30 -8.79 -23.00
N ILE A 642 23.40 -10.11 -22.93
CA ILE A 642 22.27 -11.03 -23.09
C ILE A 642 21.30 -10.85 -21.92
N GLY A 643 21.82 -10.78 -20.67
CA GLY A 643 21.01 -10.51 -19.50
C GLY A 643 20.22 -9.19 -19.59
N ILE A 644 20.82 -8.13 -20.12
CA ILE A 644 20.12 -6.86 -20.39
C ILE A 644 19.05 -7.06 -21.47
N ALA A 645 19.39 -7.72 -22.57
CA ALA A 645 18.44 -7.96 -23.66
C ALA A 645 17.25 -8.80 -23.21
N THR A 646 17.47 -9.85 -22.43
CA THR A 646 16.38 -10.69 -21.89
C THR A 646 15.49 -9.94 -20.90
N LEU A 647 16.04 -9.08 -20.04
CA LEU A 647 15.24 -8.23 -19.17
C LEU A 647 14.33 -7.28 -19.95
N VAL A 648 14.92 -6.54 -20.90
CA VAL A 648 14.15 -5.58 -21.72
C VAL A 648 13.08 -6.29 -22.52
N LEU A 649 13.41 -7.43 -23.12
CA LEU A 649 12.45 -8.22 -23.90
C LEU A 649 11.32 -8.76 -23.01
N SER A 650 11.63 -9.25 -21.82
CA SER A 650 10.61 -9.70 -20.85
C SER A 650 9.65 -8.57 -20.44
N LEU A 651 10.18 -7.34 -20.25
CA LEU A 651 9.33 -6.19 -19.96
C LEU A 651 8.47 -5.77 -21.15
N ILE A 652 8.98 -5.86 -22.37
CA ILE A 652 8.20 -5.60 -23.60
C ILE A 652 7.08 -6.65 -23.73
N MET A 653 7.39 -7.93 -23.50
CA MET A 653 6.40 -9.00 -23.54
C MET A 653 5.32 -8.81 -22.45
N LEU A 654 5.73 -8.37 -21.26
CA LEU A 654 4.78 -8.05 -20.19
C LEU A 654 3.83 -6.91 -20.59
N ASN A 655 4.34 -5.89 -21.31
CA ASN A 655 3.50 -4.82 -21.86
C ASN A 655 2.56 -5.33 -22.97
N ALA A 656 3.03 -6.18 -23.86
CA ALA A 656 2.19 -6.78 -24.88
C ALA A 656 1.04 -7.58 -24.27
N LEU A 657 1.33 -8.36 -23.22
CA LEU A 657 0.32 -9.09 -22.45
C LEU A 657 -0.68 -8.13 -21.75
N ALA A 658 -0.16 -7.04 -21.15
CA ALA A 658 -0.99 -6.01 -20.51
C ALA A 658 -1.97 -5.40 -21.52
N TYR A 659 -1.48 -5.00 -22.70
CA TYR A 659 -2.30 -4.41 -23.76
C TYR A 659 -3.35 -5.41 -24.26
N ALA A 660 -2.98 -6.66 -24.49
CA ALA A 660 -3.90 -7.70 -24.92
C ALA A 660 -4.99 -7.95 -23.86
N THR A 661 -4.61 -8.03 -22.58
CA THR A 661 -5.55 -8.24 -21.45
C THR A 661 -6.53 -7.07 -21.34
N MET A 662 -6.05 -5.83 -21.40
CA MET A 662 -6.91 -4.65 -21.33
C MET A 662 -7.80 -4.51 -22.55
N TRP A 663 -7.26 -4.76 -23.76
CA TRP A 663 -8.05 -4.73 -24.98
C TRP A 663 -9.18 -5.74 -24.93
N TRP A 664 -8.89 -6.97 -24.54
CA TRP A 664 -9.89 -8.02 -24.40
C TRP A 664 -10.95 -7.67 -23.35
N TYR A 665 -10.54 -7.15 -22.22
CA TYR A 665 -11.46 -6.83 -21.11
C TYR A 665 -12.42 -5.69 -21.43
N TRP A 666 -11.97 -4.66 -22.14
CA TRP A 666 -12.77 -3.46 -22.36
C TRP A 666 -13.41 -3.35 -23.75
N TYR A 667 -12.89 -4.04 -24.76
CA TYR A 667 -13.32 -3.82 -26.14
C TYR A 667 -13.85 -5.07 -26.85
N VAL A 668 -13.71 -6.25 -26.27
CA VAL A 668 -14.20 -7.52 -26.77
C VAL A 668 -15.14 -8.19 -25.77
#